data_558ec0d0e0f60ad83efc60718ed1400d
#
_entry.id   558ec0d0e0f60ad83efc60718ed1400d
#
_cell.length_a   1.000
_cell.length_b   1.000
_cell.length_c   1.000
_cell.angle_alpha   90.00
_cell.angle_beta   90.00
_cell.angle_gamma   90.00
#
_symmetry.space_group_name_H-M   'P 1'
#
loop_
_entity.id
_entity.type
_entity.pdbx_description
1 polymer ?
#
loop_
_entity_poly.entity_id
_entity_poly.type
_entity_poly.pdbx_seq_one_letter_code
_entity_poly.pdbx_strand_id
1 'polypeptide(L)'
;MFVRVGMVVALVAATLCGSPVQSVRLLDHAALLGDVPDQAWYEENIPFVDVPDTAIRDTYYYRWRTFKEALKYTGPADGWIVSEFLGPVGYSAPYGGIDAAAGHHLYEGRWLHDQRYLDDYLDYWLTGSGSGPKPATEDLNRNTTDWAHQYSFWAVDAAVARAEVSGDWRFLTDRLPALRKQYEGWKATNFDAAKGLYWQTPVWDAMEFTASSYQSDDPYHGGDGYRPTINAYQYGDARALALLERKAGDGSAAARYDGEATKLRTATEKALWDGSFYKHVTRAGQKIADREEIGFIPWYFHLPPASDAVAWQQLTDPQGFSASYGPTTTERRSPWFMHDALAGCCRWDGPSWPFATSQTLAALANQLLDYPAQSYASADDYTNLLHTYAVTQRKGGQPYVAEAHHPDEDRWIYDSAGHSEDYNHSTYVDLVLSGLLGIRPQANDTVRIAPLAPAAWSRFAVENVAYHGHDLAVYWDRDGTAYGKGVGFRVLVDGVEKVRRATPGDVTVAMPPAVVVARPELVDDAANVGETGYPTASASYTWHGDSAANAIDGQDFHLDVPSTRWTSYGSPHSSDWLAVDFGAATMVSDVRVDFYDDGGGVRTPDAFALQMMDPDGTWRDVPGQTRDPAAPWRRTVSRILVDPPVTTDRLRIVASRNDGGAVGITALQSWRQPDPRVSVSFVEPSLAVDPGRAVTVHTRVTGTTAAATLSVPRGWTFRAIAANTWQVTVPADADPSAGLPIRALVRTPRGVNSALLPTSYQFDPADYPTVVWNDDFTTDRLASYRVDHPAAEPSPRLAVSGGVLTASADSRAFAVLAAPVSGTAVVVSPASFSGAAPEDSLFLGLSGGDHDNAMVWYNNHFGTSGADVQTSGASHPEATGGCCAAVKWTPGDRFAVLSRWGKLTTWIEHDGSWTLLHTAPVTAAVPPATLASWSPAVGLRLDSGTLSVDRFTVLAQ
;
A
#
# COMPACT_ATOMS: atom_id res chain seq x y z
N MET A 1 39.81 44.03 13.60
CA MET A 1 40.58 43.07 12.80
C MET A 1 40.04 41.69 13.19
N PHE A 2 38.91 41.30 12.58
CA PHE A 2 38.27 40.01 12.80
C PHE A 2 38.52 39.14 11.61
N VAL A 3 39.23 38.04 11.78
CA VAL A 3 39.45 37.00 10.81
C VAL A 3 38.25 36.08 10.83
N ARG A 4 37.48 36.02 9.74
CA ARG A 4 36.47 34.98 9.51
C ARG A 4 37.21 33.71 9.04
N VAL A 5 37.15 32.69 9.88
CA VAL A 5 37.53 31.34 9.53
C VAL A 5 36.32 30.70 8.84
N GLY A 6 36.40 30.47 7.53
CA GLY A 6 35.42 29.67 6.80
C GLY A 6 35.70 28.20 7.09
N MET A 7 34.74 27.54 7.66
CA MET A 7 34.76 26.09 7.90
C MET A 7 34.30 25.38 6.60
N VAL A 8 35.22 24.73 5.94
CA VAL A 8 34.91 23.84 4.81
C VAL A 8 34.47 22.51 5.41
N VAL A 9 33.20 22.19 5.26
CA VAL A 9 32.68 20.87 5.59
C VAL A 9 33.11 19.91 4.45
N ALA A 10 34.05 19.03 4.72
CA ALA A 10 34.41 17.96 3.80
C ALA A 10 33.47 16.77 4.03
N LEU A 11 32.57 16.53 3.07
CA LEU A 11 31.83 15.28 2.98
C LEU A 11 32.84 14.13 2.73
N VAL A 12 32.92 13.20 3.66
CA VAL A 12 33.61 11.93 3.41
C VAL A 12 32.57 10.95 2.87
N ALA A 13 32.41 10.95 1.53
CA ALA A 13 31.75 9.86 0.83
C ALA A 13 32.74 8.69 0.71
N ALA A 14 32.30 7.49 1.07
CA ALA A 14 33.07 6.26 0.89
C ALA A 14 33.45 6.07 -0.58
N THR A 15 34.73 6.01 -0.85
CA THR A 15 35.33 5.88 -2.17
C THR A 15 35.00 4.54 -2.82
N LEU A 16 34.00 4.55 -3.69
CA LEU A 16 33.99 3.67 -4.87
C LEU A 16 34.61 4.51 -6.00
N CYS A 17 35.62 4.00 -6.69
CA CYS A 17 36.39 4.70 -7.73
C CYS A 17 35.52 5.06 -8.93
N GLY A 18 34.84 6.19 -8.85
CA GLY A 18 34.30 6.97 -9.96
C GLY A 18 34.62 8.42 -9.65
N SER A 19 35.08 9.22 -10.65
CA SER A 19 35.21 10.67 -10.47
C SER A 19 33.88 11.22 -9.96
N PRO A 20 33.84 12.15 -8.98
CA PRO A 20 32.58 12.70 -8.50
C PRO A 20 31.85 13.33 -9.70
N VAL A 21 30.58 12.93 -9.89
CA VAL A 21 29.69 13.57 -10.85
C VAL A 21 29.63 15.05 -10.47
N GLN A 22 29.99 15.93 -11.40
CA GLN A 22 29.99 17.37 -11.13
C GLN A 22 28.58 17.89 -11.36
N SER A 23 27.76 17.92 -10.30
CA SER A 23 26.40 18.47 -10.35
C SER A 23 26.43 19.97 -10.71
N VAL A 24 25.50 20.37 -11.55
CA VAL A 24 25.31 21.78 -11.91
C VAL A 24 24.41 22.42 -10.84
N ARG A 25 24.84 23.55 -10.30
CA ARG A 25 24.00 24.35 -9.39
C ARG A 25 23.59 25.64 -10.11
N LEU A 26 22.34 25.75 -10.47
CA LEU A 26 21.71 26.91 -11.11
C LEU A 26 20.80 27.65 -10.15
N LEU A 27 20.16 26.91 -9.23
CA LEU A 27 19.03 27.34 -8.42
C LEU A 27 19.39 27.46 -6.95
N ASP A 28 18.70 28.31 -6.23
CA ASP A 28 18.76 28.39 -4.77
C ASP A 28 17.70 27.43 -4.20
N HIS A 29 18.10 26.19 -3.94
CA HIS A 29 17.20 25.14 -3.45
C HIS A 29 16.54 25.50 -2.13
N ALA A 30 17.26 26.11 -1.19
CA ALA A 30 16.70 26.50 0.10
C ALA A 30 15.58 27.55 -0.07
N ALA A 31 15.79 28.52 -0.98
CA ALA A 31 14.75 29.52 -1.27
C ALA A 31 13.54 28.89 -1.98
N LEU A 32 13.73 27.87 -2.82
CA LEU A 32 12.65 27.15 -3.51
C LEU A 32 11.85 26.24 -2.59
N LEU A 33 12.52 25.53 -1.68
CA LEU A 33 11.87 24.67 -0.69
C LEU A 33 11.12 25.47 0.38
N GLY A 34 11.61 26.68 0.70
CA GLY A 34 11.09 27.47 1.79
C GLY A 34 11.42 26.84 3.16
N ASP A 35 10.52 27.01 4.11
CA ASP A 35 10.72 26.51 5.48
C ASP A 35 10.32 25.03 5.61
N VAL A 36 11.14 24.13 5.04
CA VAL A 36 11.00 22.70 5.26
C VAL A 36 12.06 22.23 6.25
N PRO A 37 11.69 21.37 7.20
CA PRO A 37 12.58 21.00 8.31
C PRO A 37 13.75 20.12 7.90
N ASP A 38 13.59 19.27 6.89
CA ASP A 38 14.51 18.23 6.45
C ASP A 38 14.98 18.44 5.00
N GLN A 39 15.58 19.59 4.75
CA GLN A 39 16.07 19.99 3.43
C GLN A 39 16.99 18.96 2.78
N ALA A 40 17.79 18.23 3.58
CA ALA A 40 18.71 17.22 3.07
C ALA A 40 17.99 16.10 2.31
N TRP A 41 16.81 15.66 2.78
CA TRP A 41 16.05 14.64 2.08
C TRP A 41 15.65 15.10 0.66
N TYR A 42 15.22 16.35 0.51
CA TYR A 42 14.86 16.91 -0.81
C TYR A 42 16.09 17.06 -1.71
N GLU A 43 17.19 17.57 -1.17
CA GLU A 43 18.47 17.69 -1.91
C GLU A 43 18.96 16.33 -2.43
N GLU A 44 18.78 15.27 -1.64
CA GLU A 44 19.18 13.91 -1.98
C GLU A 44 18.23 13.22 -2.96
N ASN A 45 16.96 13.66 -3.05
CA ASN A 45 15.94 12.83 -3.69
C ASN A 45 15.18 13.48 -4.85
N ILE A 46 15.08 14.80 -4.97
CA ILE A 46 14.18 15.40 -5.96
C ILE A 46 14.87 16.29 -6.99
N PRO A 47 14.33 16.41 -8.21
CA PRO A 47 14.68 17.48 -9.13
C PRO A 47 14.19 18.84 -8.63
N PHE A 48 14.98 19.89 -8.93
CA PHE A 48 14.62 21.27 -8.61
C PHE A 48 14.21 22.03 -9.86
N VAL A 49 13.12 22.79 -9.74
CA VAL A 49 12.48 23.49 -10.87
C VAL A 49 12.31 24.98 -10.56
N ASP A 50 12.68 25.83 -11.53
CA ASP A 50 12.27 27.25 -11.56
C ASP A 50 11.51 27.54 -12.85
N VAL A 51 10.31 28.10 -12.71
CA VAL A 51 9.47 28.57 -13.80
C VAL A 51 8.87 29.93 -13.44
N PRO A 52 8.56 30.82 -14.41
CA PRO A 52 7.98 32.13 -14.13
C PRO A 52 6.60 32.09 -13.47
N ASP A 53 5.82 31.04 -13.72
CA ASP A 53 4.53 30.83 -13.09
C ASP A 53 4.72 30.30 -11.66
N THR A 54 4.51 31.17 -10.69
CA THR A 54 4.73 30.85 -9.28
C THR A 54 3.69 29.87 -8.74
N ALA A 55 2.46 29.85 -9.28
CA ALA A 55 1.47 28.87 -8.86
C ALA A 55 1.89 27.45 -9.25
N ILE A 56 2.38 27.27 -10.47
CA ILE A 56 2.92 25.97 -10.93
C ILE A 56 4.12 25.58 -10.07
N ARG A 57 5.08 26.49 -9.87
CA ARG A 57 6.29 26.23 -9.10
C ARG A 57 5.99 25.84 -7.64
N ASP A 58 5.17 26.62 -6.98
CA ASP A 58 4.87 26.44 -5.56
C ASP A 58 4.04 25.14 -5.34
N THR A 59 3.16 24.78 -6.28
CA THR A 59 2.45 23.51 -6.27
C THR A 59 3.39 22.32 -6.52
N TYR A 60 4.41 22.46 -7.37
CA TYR A 60 5.42 21.43 -7.59
C TYR A 60 6.10 21.02 -6.29
N TYR A 61 6.56 21.99 -5.47
CA TYR A 61 7.20 21.68 -4.20
C TYR A 61 6.21 21.21 -3.14
N TYR A 62 4.98 21.70 -3.15
CA TYR A 62 3.91 21.20 -2.29
C TYR A 62 3.63 19.71 -2.59
N ARG A 63 3.53 19.32 -3.86
CA ARG A 63 3.26 17.94 -4.26
C ARG A 63 4.42 16.99 -3.89
N TRP A 64 5.66 17.44 -3.92
CA TRP A 64 6.76 16.67 -3.36
C TRP A 64 6.65 16.46 -1.85
N ARG A 65 6.12 17.46 -1.12
CA ARG A 65 5.87 17.32 0.32
C ARG A 65 4.79 16.27 0.59
N THR A 66 3.63 16.37 -0.09
CA THR A 66 2.54 15.39 0.11
C THR A 66 2.96 13.99 -0.32
N PHE A 67 3.72 13.85 -1.41
CA PHE A 67 4.26 12.56 -1.84
C PHE A 67 5.18 11.95 -0.78
N LYS A 68 6.06 12.76 -0.19
CA LYS A 68 6.95 12.31 0.88
C LYS A 68 6.17 11.87 2.13
N GLU A 69 5.15 12.62 2.53
CA GLU A 69 4.28 12.25 3.66
C GLU A 69 3.50 10.94 3.40
N ALA A 70 3.24 10.61 2.14
CA ALA A 70 2.60 9.37 1.74
C ALA A 70 3.55 8.16 1.69
N LEU A 71 4.87 8.36 1.81
CA LEU A 71 5.83 7.27 1.93
C LEU A 71 5.73 6.64 3.32
N LYS A 72 5.50 5.33 3.37
CA LYS A 72 5.39 4.56 4.62
C LYS A 72 6.28 3.33 4.54
N TYR A 73 7.07 3.11 5.58
CA TYR A 73 7.82 1.87 5.72
C TYR A 73 7.00 0.85 6.49
N THR A 74 6.55 -0.19 5.80
CA THR A 74 5.61 -1.18 6.35
C THR A 74 6.30 -2.36 7.03
N GLY A 75 7.61 -2.32 7.07
CA GLY A 75 8.45 -3.34 7.68
C GLY A 75 9.34 -4.06 6.66
N PRO A 76 10.25 -4.93 7.13
CA PRO A 76 11.25 -5.56 6.27
C PRO A 76 10.67 -6.59 5.27
N ALA A 77 9.41 -6.97 5.40
CA ALA A 77 8.77 -7.91 4.48
C ALA A 77 8.33 -7.24 3.17
N ASP A 78 7.70 -6.09 3.27
CA ASP A 78 7.14 -5.34 2.13
C ASP A 78 7.91 -4.05 1.81
N GLY A 79 8.71 -3.54 2.78
CA GLY A 79 9.49 -2.33 2.58
C GLY A 79 8.64 -1.06 2.50
N TRP A 80 8.97 -0.17 1.58
CA TRP A 80 8.27 1.08 1.37
C TRP A 80 7.03 0.93 0.50
N ILE A 81 5.96 1.62 0.88
CA ILE A 81 4.81 1.83 0.03
C ILE A 81 4.54 3.33 -0.16
N VAL A 82 3.77 3.66 -1.19
CA VAL A 82 3.18 4.98 -1.38
C VAL A 82 1.70 4.86 -1.09
N SER A 83 1.23 5.55 -0.05
CA SER A 83 -0.18 5.51 0.33
C SER A 83 -1.00 6.55 -0.43
N GLU A 84 -2.26 6.25 -0.68
CA GLU A 84 -3.22 7.19 -1.24
C GLU A 84 -3.74 8.13 -0.15
N PHE A 85 -4.08 7.55 1.01
CA PHE A 85 -4.55 8.27 2.18
C PHE A 85 -3.43 8.43 3.20
N LEU A 86 -3.32 9.58 3.83
CA LEU A 86 -2.42 9.76 4.96
C LEU A 86 -2.88 8.88 6.14
N GLY A 87 -4.18 8.94 6.50
CA GLY A 87 -4.81 8.03 7.45
C GLY A 87 -5.60 6.95 6.74
N PRO A 88 -5.42 5.65 7.04
CA PRO A 88 -6.15 4.57 6.36
C PRO A 88 -7.65 4.66 6.68
N VAL A 89 -8.45 4.46 5.64
CA VAL A 89 -9.89 4.18 5.75
C VAL A 89 -10.13 2.67 5.67
N GLY A 90 -11.33 2.20 5.98
CA GLY A 90 -11.62 0.76 6.11
C GLY A 90 -11.12 -0.08 4.93
N TYR A 91 -11.40 0.34 3.70
CA TYR A 91 -11.03 -0.38 2.47
C TYR A 91 -9.56 -0.23 2.06
N SER A 92 -8.81 0.66 2.69
CA SER A 92 -7.38 0.88 2.46
C SER A 92 -6.50 0.50 3.65
N ALA A 93 -7.10 -0.12 4.68
CA ALA A 93 -6.37 -0.56 5.86
C ALA A 93 -5.37 -1.69 5.51
N PRO A 94 -4.21 -1.76 6.23
CA PRO A 94 -3.86 -0.90 7.37
C PRO A 94 -3.13 0.40 7.00
N TYR A 95 -2.63 0.53 5.74
CA TYR A 95 -1.62 1.54 5.42
C TYR A 95 -2.14 2.75 4.64
N GLY A 96 -3.40 2.74 4.23
CA GLY A 96 -3.97 3.80 3.40
C GLY A 96 -3.68 3.66 1.91
N GLY A 97 -3.24 2.49 1.45
CA GLY A 97 -2.93 2.20 0.04
C GLY A 97 -4.06 1.46 -0.66
N ILE A 98 -4.34 1.83 -1.91
CA ILE A 98 -5.13 1.06 -2.86
C ILE A 98 -4.43 1.07 -4.22
N ASP A 99 -4.69 0.05 -5.05
CA ASP A 99 -4.03 -0.10 -6.34
C ASP A 99 -4.50 0.91 -7.40
N ALA A 100 -5.68 1.51 -7.24
CA ALA A 100 -6.21 2.51 -8.17
C ALA A 100 -5.23 3.67 -8.45
N ALA A 101 -4.55 4.17 -7.40
CA ALA A 101 -3.61 5.27 -7.51
C ALA A 101 -2.18 4.84 -7.87
N ALA A 102 -1.88 3.53 -7.89
CA ALA A 102 -0.50 3.03 -8.03
C ALA A 102 0.18 3.47 -9.32
N GLY A 103 -0.55 3.56 -10.42
CA GLY A 103 -0.02 4.09 -11.66
C GLY A 103 0.42 5.56 -11.56
N HIS A 104 -0.37 6.39 -10.88
CA HIS A 104 -0.01 7.78 -10.60
C HIS A 104 1.23 7.87 -9.71
N HIS A 105 1.28 7.07 -8.64
CA HIS A 105 2.41 7.06 -7.71
C HIS A 105 3.72 6.71 -8.40
N LEU A 106 3.70 5.73 -9.31
CA LEU A 106 4.89 5.31 -10.06
C LEU A 106 5.36 6.40 -11.04
N TYR A 107 4.45 7.07 -11.73
CA TYR A 107 4.80 8.20 -12.61
C TYR A 107 5.28 9.41 -11.84
N GLU A 108 4.64 9.76 -10.71
CA GLU A 108 5.07 10.87 -9.87
C GLU A 108 6.44 10.62 -9.25
N GLY A 109 6.60 9.43 -8.64
CA GLY A 109 7.82 9.04 -7.93
C GLY A 109 8.99 8.62 -8.80
N ARG A 110 8.82 8.37 -10.12
CA ARG A 110 9.92 7.91 -10.98
C ARG A 110 11.14 8.84 -11.03
N TRP A 111 10.93 10.10 -10.62
CA TRP A 111 11.95 11.12 -10.55
C TRP A 111 12.74 11.16 -9.23
N LEU A 112 12.34 10.34 -8.23
CA LEU A 112 13.12 10.17 -7.01
C LEU A 112 14.48 9.55 -7.32
N HIS A 113 15.53 10.03 -6.66
CA HIS A 113 16.86 9.44 -6.80
C HIS A 113 16.96 8.09 -6.10
N ASP A 114 16.38 7.98 -4.89
CA ASP A 114 16.27 6.70 -4.21
C ASP A 114 15.10 5.88 -4.74
N GLN A 115 15.41 5.02 -5.66
CA GLN A 115 14.43 4.18 -6.33
C GLN A 115 13.86 3.07 -5.42
N ARG A 116 14.41 2.83 -4.21
CA ARG A 116 13.89 1.81 -3.27
C ARG A 116 12.43 2.05 -2.93
N TYR A 117 12.03 3.32 -2.81
CA TYR A 117 10.63 3.67 -2.56
C TYR A 117 9.68 3.06 -3.59
N LEU A 118 10.05 3.13 -4.88
CA LEU A 118 9.21 2.58 -5.94
C LEU A 118 9.43 1.10 -6.21
N ASP A 119 10.63 0.59 -5.92
CA ASP A 119 10.91 -0.84 -6.10
C ASP A 119 10.16 -1.68 -5.09
N ASP A 120 10.22 -1.28 -3.81
CA ASP A 120 9.46 -1.93 -2.74
C ASP A 120 7.96 -1.82 -3.02
N TYR A 121 7.50 -0.64 -3.47
CA TYR A 121 6.09 -0.41 -3.81
C TYR A 121 5.61 -1.26 -4.99
N LEU A 122 6.43 -1.44 -6.02
CA LEU A 122 6.14 -2.38 -7.10
C LEU A 122 6.08 -3.82 -6.58
N ASP A 123 7.07 -4.22 -5.76
CA ASP A 123 7.08 -5.56 -5.17
C ASP A 123 5.89 -5.79 -4.25
N TYR A 124 5.46 -4.78 -3.50
CA TYR A 124 4.25 -4.84 -2.67
C TYR A 124 3.03 -5.28 -3.48
N TRP A 125 2.77 -4.65 -4.64
CA TRP A 125 1.61 -4.99 -5.49
C TRP A 125 1.82 -6.25 -6.34
N LEU A 126 3.05 -6.58 -6.71
CA LEU A 126 3.33 -7.71 -7.61
C LEU A 126 3.52 -9.04 -6.87
N THR A 127 4.14 -9.04 -5.71
CA THR A 127 4.58 -10.26 -5.01
C THR A 127 4.44 -10.18 -3.49
N GLY A 128 4.28 -9.00 -2.93
CA GLY A 128 4.13 -8.75 -1.49
C GLY A 128 2.68 -8.80 -1.03
N SER A 129 2.40 -8.17 0.11
CA SER A 129 1.09 -8.20 0.77
C SER A 129 -0.04 -7.63 -0.10
N GLY A 130 0.23 -6.65 -0.96
CA GLY A 130 -0.74 -6.11 -1.92
C GLY A 130 -1.17 -7.10 -3.00
N SER A 131 -0.38 -8.16 -3.28
CA SER A 131 -0.76 -9.24 -4.19
C SER A 131 -1.53 -10.37 -3.50
N GLY A 132 -1.73 -10.25 -2.19
CA GLY A 132 -2.47 -11.19 -1.36
C GLY A 132 -4.00 -10.98 -1.42
N PRO A 133 -4.74 -11.67 -0.54
CA PRO A 133 -6.18 -11.51 -0.43
C PRO A 133 -6.58 -10.06 -0.14
N LYS A 134 -7.70 -9.64 -0.72
CA LYS A 134 -8.27 -8.33 -0.47
C LYS A 134 -8.58 -8.10 1.01
N PRO A 135 -8.48 -6.84 1.52
CA PRO A 135 -9.05 -6.49 2.81
C PRO A 135 -10.56 -6.83 2.84
N ALA A 136 -11.01 -7.43 3.93
CA ALA A 136 -12.35 -8.00 4.00
C ALA A 136 -13.50 -6.97 4.09
N THR A 137 -13.20 -5.68 4.16
CA THR A 137 -14.18 -4.62 4.43
C THR A 137 -15.01 -4.19 3.22
N GLU A 138 -14.49 -4.31 2.00
CA GLU A 138 -15.25 -4.02 0.78
C GLU A 138 -14.76 -4.88 -0.40
N ASP A 139 -15.59 -5.80 -0.86
CA ASP A 139 -15.36 -6.54 -2.08
C ASP A 139 -16.07 -5.85 -3.26
N LEU A 140 -15.49 -4.76 -3.75
CA LEU A 140 -16.05 -4.00 -4.86
C LEU A 140 -15.95 -4.75 -6.19
N ASN A 141 -14.87 -5.51 -6.38
CA ASN A 141 -14.65 -6.32 -7.57
C ASN A 141 -14.73 -7.82 -7.25
N ARG A 142 -15.93 -8.37 -7.27
CA ARG A 142 -16.20 -9.78 -6.95
C ARG A 142 -15.63 -10.79 -7.95
N ASN A 143 -15.08 -10.33 -9.08
CA ASN A 143 -14.50 -11.22 -10.08
C ASN A 143 -13.05 -11.56 -9.81
N THR A 144 -12.40 -10.87 -8.88
CA THR A 144 -10.99 -11.05 -8.53
C THR A 144 -10.84 -11.44 -7.07
N THR A 145 -9.75 -12.09 -6.72
CA THR A 145 -9.51 -12.61 -5.35
C THR A 145 -8.36 -11.91 -4.65
N ASP A 146 -7.46 -11.27 -5.39
CA ASP A 146 -6.34 -10.55 -4.83
C ASP A 146 -6.55 -9.03 -4.83
N TRP A 147 -5.83 -8.34 -3.95
CA TRP A 147 -5.99 -6.91 -3.75
C TRP A 147 -5.45 -6.09 -4.93
N ALA A 148 -4.37 -6.54 -5.59
CA ALA A 148 -3.80 -5.88 -6.77
C ALA A 148 -4.71 -5.91 -8.02
N HIS A 149 -5.88 -6.57 -7.95
CA HIS A 149 -6.91 -6.54 -8.97
C HIS A 149 -8.25 -6.02 -8.42
N GLN A 150 -8.24 -5.29 -7.30
CA GLN A 150 -9.45 -4.64 -6.78
C GLN A 150 -9.90 -3.52 -7.70
N TYR A 151 -8.95 -2.67 -8.10
CA TYR A 151 -9.16 -1.58 -9.06
C TYR A 151 -8.26 -1.75 -10.27
N SER A 152 -8.67 -1.20 -11.41
CA SER A 152 -7.83 -1.24 -12.61
C SER A 152 -6.79 -0.14 -12.60
N PHE A 153 -5.54 -0.49 -12.90
CA PHE A 153 -4.46 0.46 -13.12
C PHE A 153 -3.46 -0.08 -14.16
N TRP A 154 -2.58 0.76 -14.67
CA TRP A 154 -1.63 0.45 -15.75
C TRP A 154 -0.27 0.02 -15.18
N ALA A 155 -0.27 -1.13 -14.50
CA ALA A 155 0.84 -1.59 -13.68
C ALA A 155 2.15 -1.76 -14.45
N VAL A 156 2.10 -2.40 -15.62
CA VAL A 156 3.32 -2.72 -16.39
C VAL A 156 3.85 -1.49 -17.11
N ASP A 157 2.97 -0.65 -17.65
CA ASP A 157 3.34 0.61 -18.28
C ASP A 157 4.01 1.55 -17.28
N ALA A 158 3.43 1.68 -16.09
CA ALA A 158 3.99 2.52 -15.02
C ALA A 158 5.35 1.98 -14.51
N ALA A 159 5.51 0.66 -14.40
CA ALA A 159 6.79 0.05 -14.08
C ALA A 159 7.85 0.35 -15.16
N VAL A 160 7.48 0.27 -16.44
CA VAL A 160 8.35 0.66 -17.57
C VAL A 160 8.73 2.13 -17.50
N ALA A 161 7.76 3.02 -17.21
CA ALA A 161 8.04 4.45 -17.06
C ALA A 161 9.08 4.75 -15.96
N ARG A 162 9.08 3.99 -14.86
CA ARG A 162 10.14 4.03 -13.83
C ARG A 162 11.48 3.59 -14.40
N ALA A 163 11.53 2.49 -15.14
CA ALA A 163 12.77 1.97 -15.71
C ALA A 163 13.36 2.88 -16.80
N GLU A 164 12.53 3.60 -17.54
CA GLU A 164 12.96 4.59 -18.51
C GLU A 164 13.72 5.77 -17.88
N VAL A 165 13.40 6.13 -16.63
CA VAL A 165 14.13 7.18 -15.89
C VAL A 165 15.39 6.61 -15.21
N SER A 166 15.27 5.47 -14.54
CA SER A 166 16.39 4.88 -13.78
C SER A 166 17.43 4.18 -14.64
N GLY A 167 17.06 3.69 -15.83
CA GLY A 167 17.89 2.82 -16.66
C GLY A 167 17.98 1.37 -16.14
N ASP A 168 17.35 1.04 -15.01
CA ASP A 168 17.41 -0.29 -14.40
C ASP A 168 16.34 -1.22 -14.98
N TRP A 169 16.61 -1.72 -16.16
CA TRP A 169 15.77 -2.70 -16.84
C TRP A 169 15.82 -4.09 -16.20
N ARG A 170 16.93 -4.41 -15.53
CA ARG A 170 17.11 -5.72 -14.91
C ARG A 170 16.10 -5.94 -13.79
N PHE A 171 15.86 -4.92 -13.00
CA PHE A 171 14.83 -4.97 -11.95
C PHE A 171 13.50 -5.51 -12.48
N LEU A 172 13.06 -5.02 -13.65
CA LEU A 172 11.78 -5.45 -14.25
C LEU A 172 11.88 -6.81 -14.96
N THR A 173 13.00 -7.10 -15.63
CA THR A 173 13.15 -8.41 -16.30
C THR A 173 13.23 -9.55 -15.29
N ASP A 174 13.79 -9.32 -14.11
CA ASP A 174 13.79 -10.30 -13.02
C ASP A 174 12.36 -10.53 -12.46
N ARG A 175 11.44 -9.55 -12.61
CA ARG A 175 10.03 -9.60 -12.16
C ARG A 175 9.02 -9.89 -13.27
N LEU A 176 9.49 -10.17 -14.46
CA LEU A 176 8.64 -10.40 -15.63
C LEU A 176 7.52 -11.45 -15.43
N PRO A 177 7.72 -12.56 -14.67
CA PRO A 177 6.62 -13.48 -14.35
C PRO A 177 5.49 -12.81 -13.55
N ALA A 178 5.79 -11.96 -12.60
CA ALA A 178 4.79 -11.25 -11.79
C ALA A 178 4.06 -10.17 -12.60
N LEU A 179 4.78 -9.42 -13.43
CA LEU A 179 4.18 -8.44 -14.36
C LEU A 179 3.23 -9.11 -15.37
N ARG A 180 3.61 -10.28 -15.89
CA ARG A 180 2.72 -11.10 -16.73
C ARG A 180 1.46 -11.53 -15.96
N LYS A 181 1.62 -11.98 -14.71
CA LYS A 181 0.49 -12.40 -13.85
C LYS A 181 -0.49 -11.23 -13.65
N GLN A 182 0.01 -10.02 -13.42
CA GLN A 182 -0.82 -8.82 -13.26
C GLN A 182 -1.65 -8.54 -14.52
N TYR A 183 -1.05 -8.56 -15.70
CA TYR A 183 -1.76 -8.37 -16.97
C TYR A 183 -2.77 -9.49 -17.27
N GLU A 184 -2.34 -10.76 -17.13
CA GLU A 184 -3.16 -11.91 -17.45
C GLU A 184 -4.32 -12.11 -16.45
N GLY A 185 -4.18 -11.60 -15.21
CA GLY A 185 -5.25 -11.60 -14.21
C GLY A 185 -6.48 -10.84 -14.69
N TRP A 186 -6.30 -9.61 -15.15
CA TRP A 186 -7.39 -8.84 -15.78
C TRP A 186 -7.94 -9.51 -17.03
N LYS A 187 -7.08 -10.16 -17.83
CA LYS A 187 -7.50 -10.87 -19.02
C LYS A 187 -8.36 -12.11 -18.69
N ALA A 188 -8.03 -12.82 -17.64
CA ALA A 188 -8.78 -14.01 -17.22
C ALA A 188 -10.20 -13.68 -16.78
N THR A 189 -10.41 -12.55 -16.12
CA THR A 189 -11.69 -12.17 -15.50
C THR A 189 -12.52 -11.20 -16.34
N ASN A 190 -11.89 -10.29 -17.08
CA ASN A 190 -12.54 -9.12 -17.67
C ASN A 190 -12.43 -9.04 -19.20
N PHE A 191 -11.82 -10.02 -19.87
CA PHE A 191 -11.69 -10.01 -21.34
C PHE A 191 -12.86 -10.73 -22.02
N ASP A 192 -13.60 -9.99 -22.84
CA ASP A 192 -14.61 -10.56 -23.73
C ASP A 192 -13.97 -10.95 -25.08
N ALA A 193 -13.69 -12.23 -25.24
CA ALA A 193 -13.04 -12.75 -26.43
C ALA A 193 -13.88 -12.57 -27.72
N ALA A 194 -15.21 -12.50 -27.63
CA ALA A 194 -16.09 -12.30 -28.77
C ALA A 194 -16.03 -10.86 -29.29
N LYS A 195 -15.79 -9.92 -28.41
CA LYS A 195 -15.64 -8.49 -28.72
C LYS A 195 -14.17 -8.10 -28.94
N GLY A 196 -13.24 -8.83 -28.35
CA GLY A 196 -11.83 -8.49 -28.32
C GLY A 196 -11.53 -7.28 -27.41
N LEU A 197 -12.34 -7.06 -26.37
CA LEU A 197 -12.33 -5.91 -25.49
C LEU A 197 -12.37 -6.34 -24.03
N TYR A 198 -11.79 -5.50 -23.16
CA TYR A 198 -11.98 -5.60 -21.72
C TYR A 198 -13.23 -4.84 -21.28
N TRP A 199 -13.91 -5.39 -20.30
CA TRP A 199 -15.08 -4.76 -19.68
C TRP A 199 -14.84 -4.58 -18.18
N GLN A 200 -15.53 -3.62 -17.60
CA GLN A 200 -15.56 -3.45 -16.14
C GLN A 200 -16.73 -2.57 -15.70
N THR A 201 -16.97 -2.56 -14.41
CA THR A 201 -17.88 -1.64 -13.73
C THR A 201 -17.13 -0.33 -13.44
N PRO A 202 -17.76 0.85 -13.54
CA PRO A 202 -17.10 2.12 -13.26
C PRO A 202 -16.41 2.20 -11.89
N VAL A 203 -16.98 1.65 -10.84
CA VAL A 203 -16.38 1.61 -9.49
C VAL A 203 -15.04 0.86 -9.45
N TRP A 204 -14.76 -0.04 -10.43
CA TRP A 204 -13.46 -0.72 -10.51
C TRP A 204 -12.36 0.14 -11.16
N ASP A 205 -12.72 1.33 -11.67
CA ASP A 205 -11.76 2.42 -11.98
C ASP A 205 -11.58 3.38 -10.81
N ALA A 206 -12.23 3.13 -9.66
CA ALA A 206 -12.45 4.13 -8.60
C ALA A 206 -13.18 5.39 -9.12
N MET A 207 -14.12 5.21 -10.05
CA MET A 207 -14.86 6.28 -10.74
C MET A 207 -16.37 5.98 -10.72
N GLU A 208 -16.91 5.80 -9.53
CA GLU A 208 -18.33 5.49 -9.32
C GLU A 208 -19.25 6.71 -9.57
N PHE A 209 -20.54 6.49 -9.67
CA PHE A 209 -21.56 7.51 -9.90
C PHE A 209 -21.25 8.43 -11.10
N THR A 210 -20.80 7.85 -12.19
CA THR A 210 -20.52 8.53 -13.45
C THR A 210 -21.68 8.40 -14.43
N ALA A 211 -21.68 9.15 -15.55
CA ALA A 211 -22.74 9.07 -16.54
C ALA A 211 -23.03 7.65 -17.02
N SER A 212 -22.01 6.81 -17.16
CA SER A 212 -22.18 5.38 -17.51
C SER A 212 -22.81 4.56 -16.38
N SER A 213 -22.56 4.87 -15.10
CA SER A 213 -23.18 4.15 -13.98
C SER A 213 -24.68 4.43 -13.89
N TYR A 214 -25.10 5.66 -14.15
CA TYR A 214 -26.51 6.05 -14.15
C TYR A 214 -27.33 5.38 -15.26
N GLN A 215 -26.69 4.61 -16.15
CA GLN A 215 -27.42 3.75 -17.11
C GLN A 215 -27.97 2.48 -16.46
N SER A 216 -27.74 2.26 -15.17
CA SER A 216 -28.18 1.10 -14.41
C SER A 216 -29.06 1.49 -13.21
N ASP A 217 -29.75 0.53 -12.61
CA ASP A 217 -30.56 0.73 -11.40
C ASP A 217 -29.70 0.88 -10.12
N ASP A 218 -28.42 0.51 -10.18
CA ASP A 218 -27.44 0.69 -9.11
C ASP A 218 -26.26 1.54 -9.63
N PRO A 219 -26.27 2.87 -9.42
CA PRO A 219 -25.20 3.75 -9.89
C PRO A 219 -23.84 3.56 -9.22
N TYR A 220 -23.78 2.82 -8.12
CA TYR A 220 -22.52 2.52 -7.44
C TYR A 220 -21.86 1.26 -8.00
N HIS A 221 -22.60 0.14 -8.10
CA HIS A 221 -22.05 -1.15 -8.55
C HIS A 221 -22.40 -1.48 -10.01
N GLY A 222 -23.15 -0.66 -10.71
CA GLY A 222 -23.61 -0.92 -12.06
C GLY A 222 -22.94 -0.07 -13.12
N GLY A 223 -23.48 -0.16 -14.34
CA GLY A 223 -22.91 0.52 -15.51
C GLY A 223 -21.82 -0.32 -16.17
N ASP A 224 -21.89 -1.63 -16.07
CA ASP A 224 -20.94 -2.55 -16.71
C ASP A 224 -20.81 -2.31 -18.19
N GLY A 225 -19.57 -2.21 -18.66
CA GLY A 225 -19.35 -2.00 -20.08
C GLY A 225 -17.88 -2.01 -20.50
N TYR A 226 -17.69 -1.80 -21.78
CA TYR A 226 -16.37 -1.63 -22.39
C TYR A 226 -15.98 -0.16 -22.24
N ARG A 227 -15.06 0.11 -21.28
CA ARG A 227 -14.67 1.47 -20.92
C ARG A 227 -13.36 1.89 -21.59
N PRO A 228 -13.17 3.17 -21.92
CA PRO A 228 -11.89 3.70 -22.42
C PRO A 228 -10.72 3.42 -21.48
N THR A 229 -10.92 3.47 -20.16
CA THR A 229 -9.93 3.22 -19.10
C THR A 229 -9.27 1.87 -19.23
N ILE A 230 -9.95 0.78 -18.88
CA ILE A 230 -9.34 -0.57 -18.85
C ILE A 230 -8.80 -1.00 -20.21
N ASN A 231 -9.45 -0.59 -21.32
CA ASN A 231 -8.95 -0.94 -22.64
C ASN A 231 -7.66 -0.20 -23.00
N ALA A 232 -7.52 1.06 -22.56
CA ALA A 232 -6.27 1.81 -22.74
C ALA A 232 -5.18 1.30 -21.77
N TYR A 233 -5.49 1.01 -20.51
CA TYR A 233 -4.55 0.46 -19.54
C TYR A 233 -3.97 -0.87 -20.03
N GLN A 234 -4.82 -1.80 -20.44
CA GLN A 234 -4.40 -3.09 -20.93
C GLN A 234 -3.66 -3.00 -22.28
N TYR A 235 -3.96 -1.99 -23.09
CA TYR A 235 -3.17 -1.71 -24.30
C TYR A 235 -1.77 -1.22 -23.96
N GLY A 236 -1.63 -0.29 -23.02
CA GLY A 236 -0.34 0.20 -22.50
C GLY A 236 0.49 -0.93 -21.92
N ASP A 237 -0.12 -1.73 -21.04
CA ASP A 237 0.52 -2.89 -20.39
C ASP A 237 0.99 -3.94 -21.39
N ALA A 238 0.20 -4.24 -22.42
CA ALA A 238 0.61 -5.18 -23.48
C ALA A 238 1.84 -4.65 -24.25
N ARG A 239 1.90 -3.35 -24.56
CA ARG A 239 3.07 -2.74 -25.20
C ARG A 239 4.29 -2.74 -24.30
N ALA A 240 4.10 -2.44 -23.01
CA ALA A 240 5.14 -2.49 -22.00
C ALA A 240 5.70 -3.91 -21.83
N LEU A 241 4.84 -4.93 -21.74
CA LEU A 241 5.27 -6.33 -21.75
C LEU A 241 6.07 -6.68 -23.00
N ALA A 242 5.59 -6.28 -24.19
CA ALA A 242 6.32 -6.52 -25.42
C ALA A 242 7.73 -5.91 -25.42
N LEU A 243 7.90 -4.71 -24.82
CA LEU A 243 9.20 -4.09 -24.63
C LEU A 243 10.07 -4.89 -23.66
N LEU A 244 9.54 -5.28 -22.51
CA LEU A 244 10.28 -6.04 -21.49
C LEU A 244 10.70 -7.42 -22.01
N GLU A 245 9.84 -8.10 -22.77
CA GLU A 245 10.18 -9.37 -23.41
C GLU A 245 11.32 -9.22 -24.41
N ARG A 246 11.34 -8.15 -25.20
CA ARG A 246 12.49 -7.85 -26.08
C ARG A 246 13.76 -7.61 -25.28
N LYS A 247 13.67 -6.90 -24.16
CA LYS A 247 14.82 -6.65 -23.25
C LYS A 247 15.30 -7.95 -22.59
N ALA A 248 14.39 -8.88 -22.29
CA ALA A 248 14.71 -10.22 -21.78
C ALA A 248 15.20 -11.19 -22.87
N GLY A 249 15.14 -10.80 -24.15
CA GLY A 249 15.58 -11.63 -25.29
C GLY A 249 14.52 -12.61 -25.80
N ASP A 250 13.26 -12.57 -25.31
CA ASP A 250 12.16 -13.42 -25.82
C ASP A 250 11.36 -12.70 -26.91
N GLY A 251 11.86 -12.78 -28.13
CA GLY A 251 11.20 -12.19 -29.30
C GLY A 251 9.83 -12.82 -29.62
N SER A 252 9.60 -14.07 -29.22
CA SER A 252 8.31 -14.76 -29.44
C SER A 252 7.23 -14.20 -28.50
N ALA A 253 7.54 -14.08 -27.22
CA ALA A 253 6.63 -13.47 -26.26
C ALA A 253 6.39 -11.99 -26.59
N ALA A 254 7.41 -11.26 -27.00
CA ALA A 254 7.27 -9.88 -27.45
C ALA A 254 6.29 -9.75 -28.62
N ALA A 255 6.43 -10.59 -29.65
CA ALA A 255 5.50 -10.59 -30.80
C ALA A 255 4.07 -10.95 -30.41
N ARG A 256 3.88 -11.82 -29.41
CA ARG A 256 2.55 -12.14 -28.86
C ARG A 256 1.89 -10.90 -28.26
N TYR A 257 2.57 -10.18 -27.37
CA TYR A 257 2.00 -8.99 -26.73
C TYR A 257 1.81 -7.83 -27.71
N ASP A 258 2.71 -7.62 -28.68
CA ASP A 258 2.49 -6.66 -29.78
C ASP A 258 1.23 -7.00 -30.59
N GLY A 259 0.99 -8.30 -30.84
CA GLY A 259 -0.21 -8.78 -31.52
C GLY A 259 -1.48 -8.58 -30.69
N GLU A 260 -1.40 -8.76 -29.36
CA GLU A 260 -2.52 -8.50 -28.44
C GLU A 260 -2.84 -6.99 -28.39
N ALA A 261 -1.82 -6.13 -28.22
CA ALA A 261 -1.98 -4.69 -28.27
C ALA A 261 -2.62 -4.21 -29.58
N THR A 262 -2.15 -4.72 -30.73
CA THR A 262 -2.69 -4.36 -32.05
C THR A 262 -4.17 -4.73 -32.20
N LYS A 263 -4.55 -5.93 -31.74
CA LYS A 263 -5.93 -6.39 -31.76
C LYS A 263 -6.82 -5.55 -30.85
N LEU A 264 -6.34 -5.28 -29.62
CA LEU A 264 -7.07 -4.47 -28.65
C LEU A 264 -7.27 -3.04 -29.16
N ARG A 265 -6.23 -2.40 -29.70
CA ARG A 265 -6.33 -1.09 -30.34
C ARG A 265 -7.43 -1.07 -31.39
N THR A 266 -7.40 -2.03 -32.34
CA THR A 266 -8.38 -2.10 -33.43
C THR A 266 -9.80 -2.30 -32.91
N ALA A 267 -9.98 -3.15 -31.89
CA ALA A 267 -11.29 -3.39 -31.27
C ALA A 267 -11.81 -2.16 -30.53
N THR A 268 -10.92 -1.49 -29.75
CA THR A 268 -11.25 -0.27 -29.01
C THR A 268 -11.66 0.87 -29.93
N GLU A 269 -10.86 1.15 -30.97
CA GLU A 269 -11.18 2.17 -31.96
C GLU A 269 -12.53 1.90 -32.63
N LYS A 270 -12.75 0.68 -33.10
CA LYS A 270 -14.00 0.29 -33.76
C LYS A 270 -15.24 0.41 -32.86
N ALA A 271 -15.11 0.03 -31.58
CA ALA A 271 -16.26 -0.07 -30.69
C ALA A 271 -16.53 1.24 -29.92
N LEU A 272 -15.47 1.88 -29.39
CA LEU A 272 -15.62 2.99 -28.46
C LEU A 272 -15.59 4.35 -29.14
N TRP A 273 -14.89 4.51 -30.28
CA TRP A 273 -14.86 5.76 -31.04
C TRP A 273 -16.21 6.03 -31.72
N ASP A 274 -16.78 7.23 -31.52
CA ASP A 274 -18.07 7.62 -32.13
C ASP A 274 -17.93 8.51 -33.38
N GLY A 275 -16.69 8.77 -33.83
CA GLY A 275 -16.34 9.72 -34.85
C GLY A 275 -15.89 11.09 -34.31
N SER A 276 -16.04 11.30 -32.99
CA SER A 276 -15.67 12.56 -32.33
C SER A 276 -15.05 12.35 -30.94
N PHE A 277 -15.32 11.23 -30.28
CA PHE A 277 -14.85 10.97 -28.91
C PHE A 277 -14.88 9.48 -28.57
N TYR A 278 -14.01 9.02 -27.64
CA TYR A 278 -14.08 7.66 -27.07
C TYR A 278 -15.10 7.61 -25.95
N LYS A 279 -16.05 6.70 -26.04
CA LYS A 279 -17.19 6.60 -25.13
C LYS A 279 -17.31 5.22 -24.51
N HIS A 280 -17.92 5.18 -23.34
CA HIS A 280 -18.37 3.93 -22.76
C HIS A 280 -19.38 3.21 -23.67
N VAL A 281 -19.27 1.88 -23.75
CA VAL A 281 -20.19 1.00 -24.47
C VAL A 281 -20.69 -0.05 -23.51
N THR A 282 -22.01 -0.13 -23.32
CA THR A 282 -22.63 -1.13 -22.44
C THR A 282 -22.29 -2.57 -22.85
N ARG A 283 -22.45 -3.54 -21.94
CA ARG A 283 -22.25 -4.95 -22.25
C ARG A 283 -23.12 -5.43 -23.43
N ALA A 284 -24.30 -4.83 -23.62
CA ALA A 284 -25.19 -5.09 -24.77
C ALA A 284 -24.65 -4.54 -26.10
N GLY A 285 -23.60 -3.72 -26.07
CA GLY A 285 -22.97 -3.13 -27.25
C GLY A 285 -23.55 -1.77 -27.63
N GLN A 286 -24.30 -1.10 -26.76
CA GLN A 286 -24.85 0.21 -26.98
C GLN A 286 -23.86 1.27 -26.46
N LYS A 287 -23.47 2.19 -27.33
CA LYS A 287 -22.65 3.35 -26.97
C LYS A 287 -23.53 4.36 -26.23
N ILE A 288 -23.07 4.88 -25.08
CA ILE A 288 -23.82 5.93 -24.34
C ILE A 288 -23.77 7.25 -25.10
N ALA A 289 -24.78 8.09 -24.88
CA ALA A 289 -24.86 9.40 -25.52
C ALA A 289 -23.82 10.38 -24.97
N ASP A 290 -23.55 10.26 -23.68
CA ASP A 290 -22.71 11.16 -22.92
C ASP A 290 -21.21 10.97 -23.18
N ARG A 291 -20.42 12.01 -22.98
CA ARG A 291 -18.95 11.96 -22.93
C ARG A 291 -18.51 12.07 -21.48
N GLU A 292 -17.61 11.20 -21.11
CA GLU A 292 -16.90 11.20 -19.82
C GLU A 292 -15.44 11.54 -20.06
N GLU A 293 -14.78 12.25 -19.13
CA GLU A 293 -13.37 12.70 -19.25
C GLU A 293 -12.41 11.55 -19.56
N ILE A 294 -12.74 10.32 -19.12
CA ILE A 294 -11.98 9.09 -19.42
C ILE A 294 -11.80 8.85 -20.93
N GLY A 295 -12.58 9.48 -21.78
CA GLY A 295 -12.42 9.40 -23.22
C GLY A 295 -11.14 10.04 -23.75
N PHE A 296 -10.40 10.81 -22.94
CA PHE A 296 -9.05 11.29 -23.27
C PHE A 296 -7.95 10.29 -22.90
N ILE A 297 -8.19 9.35 -21.99
CA ILE A 297 -7.18 8.39 -21.50
C ILE A 297 -6.51 7.56 -22.60
N PRO A 298 -7.16 7.18 -23.70
CA PRO A 298 -6.49 6.47 -24.79
C PRO A 298 -5.20 7.16 -25.30
N TRP A 299 -5.11 8.50 -25.28
CA TRP A 299 -3.89 9.23 -25.66
C TRP A 299 -2.76 9.12 -24.65
N TYR A 300 -3.07 8.86 -23.38
CA TYR A 300 -2.05 8.58 -22.38
C TYR A 300 -1.13 7.43 -22.83
N PHE A 301 -1.70 6.41 -23.48
CA PHE A 301 -1.01 5.20 -23.94
C PHE A 301 -0.73 5.18 -25.45
N HIS A 302 -0.92 6.28 -26.16
CA HIS A 302 -0.74 6.36 -27.63
C HIS A 302 -1.63 5.38 -28.42
N LEU A 303 -2.83 5.08 -27.91
CA LEU A 303 -3.76 4.15 -28.58
C LEU A 303 -4.41 4.76 -29.83
N PRO A 304 -4.92 6.01 -29.83
CA PRO A 304 -5.65 6.56 -30.95
C PRO A 304 -4.79 6.78 -32.21
N PRO A 305 -5.37 6.71 -33.42
CA PRO A 305 -4.72 7.23 -34.61
C PRO A 305 -4.74 8.78 -34.60
N ALA A 306 -3.86 9.39 -35.40
CA ALA A 306 -3.77 10.85 -35.48
C ALA A 306 -5.07 11.54 -35.97
N SER A 307 -5.92 10.82 -36.70
CA SER A 307 -7.22 11.33 -37.18
C SER A 307 -8.17 11.67 -36.04
N ASP A 308 -8.02 11.05 -34.89
CA ASP A 308 -8.96 11.17 -33.76
C ASP A 308 -8.70 12.42 -32.90
N ALA A 309 -7.67 13.20 -33.23
CA ALA A 309 -7.32 14.44 -32.52
C ALA A 309 -8.48 15.45 -32.40
N VAL A 310 -9.54 15.32 -33.20
CA VAL A 310 -10.76 16.12 -33.09
C VAL A 310 -11.43 16.03 -31.70
N ALA A 311 -11.20 14.95 -30.95
CA ALA A 311 -11.70 14.80 -29.58
C ALA A 311 -11.24 15.94 -28.65
N TRP A 312 -10.05 16.47 -28.85
CA TRP A 312 -9.45 17.49 -28.00
C TRP A 312 -10.21 18.83 -28.04
N GLN A 313 -11.04 19.11 -29.08
CA GLN A 313 -11.91 20.26 -29.03
C GLN A 313 -12.89 20.27 -27.86
N GLN A 314 -13.23 19.10 -27.29
CA GLN A 314 -14.13 18.99 -26.15
C GLN A 314 -13.49 19.50 -24.84
N LEU A 315 -12.16 19.54 -24.75
CA LEU A 315 -11.46 19.99 -23.54
C LEU A 315 -11.70 21.48 -23.27
N THR A 316 -11.70 22.27 -24.31
CA THR A 316 -11.89 23.75 -24.23
C THR A 316 -13.31 24.21 -24.55
N ASP A 317 -14.19 23.30 -24.96
CA ASP A 317 -15.60 23.62 -25.23
C ASP A 317 -16.35 23.91 -23.92
N PRO A 318 -16.99 25.10 -23.78
CA PRO A 318 -17.77 25.46 -22.60
C PRO A 318 -18.96 24.53 -22.32
N GLN A 319 -19.42 23.77 -23.32
CA GLN A 319 -20.46 22.76 -23.16
C GLN A 319 -19.87 21.34 -23.09
N GLY A 320 -18.58 21.22 -23.32
CA GLY A 320 -17.79 19.99 -23.12
C GLY A 320 -17.28 19.86 -21.69
N PHE A 321 -15.98 19.84 -21.54
CA PHE A 321 -15.31 19.63 -20.24
C PHE A 321 -14.72 20.90 -19.63
N SER A 322 -14.80 22.05 -20.32
CA SER A 322 -14.17 23.29 -19.84
C SER A 322 -14.86 23.82 -18.60
N ALA A 323 -14.08 24.12 -17.57
CA ALA A 323 -14.53 24.77 -16.34
C ALA A 323 -13.41 25.60 -15.70
N SER A 324 -13.78 26.47 -14.74
CA SER A 324 -12.84 27.43 -14.13
C SER A 324 -11.82 26.77 -13.21
N TYR A 325 -12.17 25.60 -12.63
CA TYR A 325 -11.36 24.88 -11.63
C TYR A 325 -11.00 23.46 -12.07
N GLY A 326 -10.71 23.28 -13.35
CA GLY A 326 -10.30 22.02 -13.97
C GLY A 326 -11.41 21.43 -14.86
N PRO A 327 -11.06 20.40 -15.65
CA PRO A 327 -12.03 19.74 -16.52
C PRO A 327 -13.08 19.02 -15.69
N THR A 328 -14.29 18.95 -16.24
CA THR A 328 -15.38 18.21 -15.60
C THR A 328 -15.28 16.74 -15.95
N THR A 329 -15.58 15.84 -15.02
CA THR A 329 -15.53 14.38 -15.27
C THR A 329 -16.63 13.89 -16.21
N THR A 330 -17.74 14.59 -16.27
CA THR A 330 -18.83 14.40 -17.25
C THR A 330 -19.07 15.69 -18.03
N GLU A 331 -19.28 15.60 -19.37
CA GLU A 331 -19.51 16.79 -20.19
C GLU A 331 -20.75 17.57 -19.74
N ARG A 332 -20.70 18.90 -19.85
CA ARG A 332 -21.80 19.78 -19.39
C ARG A 332 -23.13 19.61 -20.16
N ARG A 333 -23.09 18.99 -21.37
CA ARG A 333 -24.29 18.67 -22.14
C ARG A 333 -25.04 17.48 -21.57
N SER A 334 -24.41 16.66 -20.77
CA SER A 334 -25.00 15.45 -20.21
C SER A 334 -26.15 15.80 -19.25
N PRO A 335 -27.28 15.11 -19.30
CA PRO A 335 -28.31 15.24 -18.27
C PRO A 335 -27.84 14.81 -16.88
N TRP A 336 -26.73 14.09 -16.82
CA TRP A 336 -26.12 13.61 -15.58
C TRP A 336 -25.08 14.58 -15.01
N PHE A 337 -24.79 15.71 -15.72
CA PHE A 337 -23.82 16.68 -15.23
C PHE A 337 -24.24 17.27 -13.88
N MET A 338 -23.40 17.12 -12.86
CA MET A 338 -23.65 17.55 -11.48
C MET A 338 -24.98 17.03 -10.90
N HIS A 339 -25.43 15.86 -11.36
CA HIS A 339 -26.72 15.29 -10.99
C HIS A 339 -26.83 15.07 -9.49
N ASP A 340 -25.87 14.40 -8.91
CA ASP A 340 -25.82 14.10 -7.49
C ASP A 340 -24.50 14.51 -6.80
N ALA A 341 -23.64 15.26 -7.47
CA ALA A 341 -22.30 15.59 -7.01
C ALA A 341 -22.23 16.19 -5.60
N LEU A 342 -23.31 16.85 -5.15
CA LEU A 342 -23.36 17.48 -3.82
C LEU A 342 -24.10 16.62 -2.76
N ALA A 343 -24.56 15.43 -3.12
CA ALA A 343 -25.42 14.61 -2.28
C ALA A 343 -24.68 13.53 -1.47
N GLY A 344 -23.36 13.42 -1.59
CA GLY A 344 -22.55 12.42 -0.91
C GLY A 344 -21.12 12.46 -1.37
N CYS A 345 -20.32 11.39 -1.10
CA CYS A 345 -18.94 11.29 -1.58
C CYS A 345 -18.85 10.64 -2.96
N CYS A 346 -17.65 10.74 -3.52
CA CYS A 346 -17.09 9.83 -4.54
C CYS A 346 -17.82 9.87 -5.89
N ARG A 347 -18.42 11.02 -6.29
CA ARG A 347 -19.20 11.12 -7.52
C ARG A 347 -18.40 11.71 -8.67
N TRP A 348 -18.50 11.04 -9.81
CA TRP A 348 -17.80 11.40 -11.05
C TRP A 348 -18.76 11.96 -12.10
N ASP A 349 -19.87 12.53 -11.67
CA ASP A 349 -20.91 13.09 -12.54
C ASP A 349 -20.72 14.56 -12.89
N GLY A 350 -19.51 15.14 -12.71
CA GLY A 350 -19.22 16.49 -13.09
C GLY A 350 -18.16 17.25 -12.30
N PRO A 351 -17.88 16.92 -11.02
CA PRO A 351 -16.76 17.54 -10.29
C PRO A 351 -15.43 17.40 -11.03
N SER A 352 -14.50 18.33 -10.79
CA SER A 352 -13.13 18.22 -11.27
C SER A 352 -12.32 17.37 -10.29
N TRP A 353 -11.80 16.25 -10.77
CA TRP A 353 -10.99 15.32 -9.99
C TRP A 353 -9.51 15.44 -10.36
N PRO A 354 -8.59 15.67 -9.41
CA PRO A 354 -7.15 15.65 -9.66
C PRO A 354 -6.67 14.37 -10.36
N PHE A 355 -7.26 13.22 -10.02
CA PHE A 355 -7.00 11.93 -10.67
C PHE A 355 -7.17 12.02 -12.21
N ALA A 356 -8.36 12.40 -12.67
CA ALA A 356 -8.68 12.49 -14.10
C ALA A 356 -7.96 13.66 -14.79
N THR A 357 -7.88 14.82 -14.12
CA THR A 357 -7.17 16.00 -14.64
C THR A 357 -5.70 15.66 -14.95
N SER A 358 -5.04 14.89 -14.09
CA SER A 358 -3.65 14.49 -14.33
C SER A 358 -3.50 13.52 -15.51
N GLN A 359 -4.42 12.58 -15.66
CA GLN A 359 -4.43 11.68 -16.83
C GLN A 359 -4.72 12.45 -18.13
N THR A 360 -5.64 13.41 -18.10
CA THR A 360 -5.98 14.27 -19.25
C THR A 360 -4.78 15.13 -19.65
N LEU A 361 -4.06 15.73 -18.70
CA LEU A 361 -2.83 16.51 -19.00
C LEU A 361 -1.73 15.63 -19.59
N ALA A 362 -1.47 14.44 -19.03
CA ALA A 362 -0.48 13.52 -19.60
C ALA A 362 -0.84 13.09 -21.03
N ALA A 363 -2.12 12.79 -21.26
CA ALA A 363 -2.65 12.46 -22.57
C ALA A 363 -2.53 13.63 -23.57
N LEU A 364 -2.80 14.87 -23.11
CA LEU A 364 -2.63 16.08 -23.93
C LEU A 364 -1.17 16.34 -24.28
N ALA A 365 -0.25 16.15 -23.31
CA ALA A 365 1.18 16.27 -23.59
C ALA A 365 1.63 15.27 -24.68
N ASN A 366 1.15 14.01 -24.60
CA ASN A 366 1.43 13.00 -25.64
C ASN A 366 0.85 13.42 -27.01
N GLN A 367 -0.40 13.92 -27.04
CA GLN A 367 -0.99 14.42 -28.29
C GLN A 367 -0.18 15.54 -28.91
N LEU A 368 0.36 16.46 -28.10
CA LEU A 368 1.08 17.64 -28.60
C LEU A 368 2.53 17.32 -28.99
N LEU A 369 3.14 16.35 -28.32
CA LEU A 369 4.57 16.03 -28.49
C LEU A 369 4.83 14.84 -29.42
N ASP A 370 3.93 13.86 -29.48
CA ASP A 370 4.21 12.57 -30.12
C ASP A 370 3.31 12.29 -31.34
N TYR A 371 2.29 13.14 -31.57
CA TYR A 371 1.41 13.04 -32.73
C TYR A 371 1.67 14.17 -33.74
N PRO A 372 1.24 14.03 -34.99
CA PRO A 372 1.27 15.13 -35.96
C PRO A 372 0.54 16.37 -35.47
N ALA A 373 1.02 17.54 -35.88
CA ALA A 373 0.38 18.82 -35.55
C ALA A 373 -1.09 18.83 -35.94
N GLN A 374 -1.92 19.36 -35.07
CA GLN A 374 -3.37 19.52 -35.21
C GLN A 374 -3.80 20.89 -34.70
N SER A 375 -5.07 21.26 -34.87
CA SER A 375 -5.60 22.61 -34.54
C SER A 375 -6.64 22.57 -33.40
N TYR A 376 -6.87 21.46 -32.76
CA TYR A 376 -7.91 21.27 -31.74
C TYR A 376 -7.45 21.60 -30.32
N ALA A 377 -6.13 21.47 -30.08
CA ALA A 377 -5.51 21.88 -28.81
C ALA A 377 -4.05 22.31 -29.06
N SER A 378 -3.52 23.10 -28.15
CA SER A 378 -2.21 23.76 -28.27
C SER A 378 -1.37 23.61 -26.99
N ALA A 379 -0.09 23.99 -27.04
CA ALA A 379 0.76 24.10 -25.88
C ALA A 379 0.24 25.11 -24.83
N ASP A 380 -0.43 26.18 -25.30
CA ASP A 380 -1.04 27.14 -24.39
C ASP A 380 -2.24 26.51 -23.63
N ASP A 381 -3.03 25.62 -24.26
CA ASP A 381 -4.09 24.90 -23.58
C ASP A 381 -3.52 23.97 -22.50
N TYR A 382 -2.41 23.30 -22.80
CA TYR A 382 -1.70 22.48 -21.81
C TYR A 382 -1.25 23.32 -20.60
N THR A 383 -0.57 24.43 -20.85
CA THR A 383 -0.04 25.28 -19.78
C THR A 383 -1.14 25.96 -18.98
N ASN A 384 -2.22 26.42 -19.65
CA ASN A 384 -3.37 27.00 -18.99
C ASN A 384 -4.08 25.99 -18.08
N LEU A 385 -4.26 24.74 -18.55
CA LEU A 385 -4.85 23.69 -17.73
C LEU A 385 -3.94 23.29 -16.55
N LEU A 386 -2.62 23.20 -16.78
CA LEU A 386 -1.66 22.94 -15.70
C LEU A 386 -1.64 24.06 -14.66
N HIS A 387 -1.76 25.32 -15.09
CA HIS A 387 -1.93 26.48 -14.20
C HIS A 387 -3.26 26.39 -13.42
N THR A 388 -4.36 26.09 -14.10
CA THR A 388 -5.66 25.88 -13.44
C THR A 388 -5.56 24.78 -12.39
N TYR A 389 -4.95 23.65 -12.74
CA TYR A 389 -4.72 22.55 -11.81
C TYR A 389 -3.85 22.97 -10.61
N ALA A 390 -2.86 23.85 -10.83
CA ALA A 390 -2.03 24.40 -9.75
C ALA A 390 -2.84 25.29 -8.79
N VAL A 391 -3.60 26.23 -9.32
CA VAL A 391 -4.36 27.19 -8.48
C VAL A 391 -5.54 26.52 -7.77
N THR A 392 -6.10 25.47 -8.33
CA THR A 392 -7.15 24.65 -7.70
C THR A 392 -6.64 23.93 -6.48
N GLN A 393 -5.34 23.53 -6.44
CA GLN A 393 -4.74 22.85 -5.29
C GLN A 393 -4.48 23.83 -4.13
N ARG A 394 -5.55 24.52 -3.69
CA ARG A 394 -5.52 25.47 -2.57
C ARG A 394 -6.82 25.36 -1.75
N LYS A 395 -6.71 25.70 -0.46
CA LYS A 395 -7.84 25.89 0.45
C LYS A 395 -7.54 27.08 1.34
N GLY A 396 -8.38 28.11 1.31
CA GLY A 396 -8.11 29.33 2.06
C GLY A 396 -6.78 30.01 1.67
N GLY A 397 -6.34 29.87 0.42
CA GLY A 397 -5.09 30.41 -0.11
C GLY A 397 -3.83 29.64 0.25
N GLN A 398 -3.94 28.57 1.06
CA GLN A 398 -2.83 27.68 1.39
C GLN A 398 -2.80 26.45 0.46
N PRO A 399 -1.62 25.86 0.18
CA PRO A 399 -1.53 24.61 -0.56
C PRO A 399 -2.39 23.53 0.08
N TYR A 400 -3.16 22.83 -0.76
CA TYR A 400 -4.09 21.79 -0.32
C TYR A 400 -4.57 21.00 -1.53
N VAL A 401 -4.66 19.69 -1.41
CA VAL A 401 -5.29 18.82 -2.41
C VAL A 401 -6.24 17.87 -1.71
N ALA A 402 -7.40 17.63 -2.33
CA ALA A 402 -8.38 16.66 -1.86
C ALA A 402 -8.94 15.86 -3.05
N GLU A 403 -10.03 15.13 -2.85
CA GLU A 403 -10.57 14.21 -3.86
C GLU A 403 -11.15 14.96 -5.07
N ALA A 404 -12.13 15.84 -4.83
CA ALA A 404 -12.83 16.54 -5.92
C ALA A 404 -13.12 17.99 -5.60
N HIS A 405 -12.91 18.84 -6.60
CA HIS A 405 -13.21 20.27 -6.56
C HIS A 405 -14.48 20.60 -7.32
N HIS A 406 -15.24 21.60 -6.88
CA HIS A 406 -16.37 22.12 -7.63
C HIS A 406 -15.86 22.76 -8.94
N PRO A 407 -16.43 22.42 -10.13
CA PRO A 407 -15.87 22.89 -11.39
C PRO A 407 -15.98 24.41 -11.62
N ASP A 408 -16.97 25.06 -11.01
CA ASP A 408 -17.29 26.48 -11.23
C ASP A 408 -17.12 27.39 -9.99
N GLU A 409 -16.91 26.80 -8.81
CA GLU A 409 -16.76 27.54 -7.54
C GLU A 409 -15.43 27.18 -6.89
N ASP A 410 -14.75 28.15 -6.25
CA ASP A 410 -13.49 27.93 -5.52
C ASP A 410 -13.77 27.22 -4.20
N ARG A 411 -14.06 25.93 -4.27
CA ARG A 411 -14.23 25.05 -3.10
C ARG A 411 -14.06 23.60 -3.46
N TRP A 412 -13.48 22.86 -2.54
CA TRP A 412 -13.49 21.41 -2.56
C TRP A 412 -14.87 20.87 -2.22
N ILE A 413 -15.26 19.75 -2.83
CA ILE A 413 -16.53 19.06 -2.59
C ILE A 413 -16.29 17.89 -1.62
N TYR A 414 -15.25 17.09 -1.90
CA TYR A 414 -14.88 15.92 -1.12
C TYR A 414 -13.52 16.20 -0.47
N ASP A 415 -13.57 16.68 0.77
CA ASP A 415 -12.41 17.17 1.53
C ASP A 415 -12.57 16.96 3.04
N SER A 416 -13.20 15.84 3.44
CA SER A 416 -13.41 15.55 4.86
C SER A 416 -12.09 15.41 5.60
N ALA A 417 -12.03 16.08 6.77
CA ALA A 417 -10.87 16.02 7.64
C ALA A 417 -10.56 14.58 8.10
N GLY A 418 -9.28 14.22 8.08
CA GLY A 418 -8.81 12.88 8.42
C GLY A 418 -9.07 11.80 7.36
N HIS A 419 -9.60 12.19 6.19
CA HIS A 419 -9.82 11.30 5.06
C HIS A 419 -9.12 11.80 3.80
N SER A 420 -9.55 12.95 3.27
CA SER A 420 -9.16 13.42 1.93
C SER A 420 -8.13 14.54 1.93
N GLU A 421 -7.55 14.90 3.07
CA GLU A 421 -6.51 15.92 3.19
C GLU A 421 -5.20 15.42 2.56
N ASP A 422 -4.58 16.29 1.74
CA ASP A 422 -3.33 15.97 1.05
C ASP A 422 -3.39 14.65 0.26
N TYR A 423 -4.56 14.40 -0.34
CA TYR A 423 -4.95 13.17 -1.01
C TYR A 423 -4.02 12.83 -2.19
N ASN A 424 -3.27 11.75 -2.05
CA ASN A 424 -2.22 11.39 -2.98
C ASN A 424 -2.69 10.36 -4.03
N HIS A 425 -3.63 10.76 -4.90
CA HIS A 425 -4.21 9.89 -5.93
C HIS A 425 -4.02 10.44 -7.35
N SER A 426 -3.06 11.32 -7.56
CA SER A 426 -2.89 12.03 -8.84
C SER A 426 -1.45 12.42 -9.08
N THR A 427 -1.13 12.70 -10.32
CA THR A 427 0.19 13.14 -10.78
C THR A 427 0.22 14.66 -10.96
N TYR A 428 1.29 15.32 -10.57
CA TYR A 428 1.54 16.74 -10.83
C TYR A 428 3.01 17.01 -11.19
N VAL A 429 3.92 16.47 -10.39
CA VAL A 429 5.37 16.65 -10.58
C VAL A 429 5.80 16.16 -11.96
N ASP A 430 5.35 14.97 -12.34
CA ASP A 430 5.65 14.41 -13.64
C ASP A 430 5.12 15.28 -14.79
N LEU A 431 3.94 15.89 -14.64
CA LEU A 431 3.39 16.78 -15.65
C LEU A 431 4.25 18.04 -15.86
N VAL A 432 4.86 18.56 -14.80
CA VAL A 432 5.81 19.67 -14.90
C VAL A 432 7.09 19.21 -15.60
N LEU A 433 7.65 18.06 -15.21
CA LEU A 433 8.91 17.56 -15.75
C LEU A 433 8.78 17.03 -17.18
N SER A 434 7.83 16.13 -17.41
CA SER A 434 7.70 15.43 -18.71
C SER A 434 6.90 16.23 -19.75
N GLY A 435 5.95 17.05 -19.32
CA GLY A 435 5.11 17.86 -20.18
C GLY A 435 5.65 19.29 -20.34
N LEU A 436 5.53 20.10 -19.29
CA LEU A 436 5.89 21.53 -19.34
C LEU A 436 7.36 21.77 -19.72
N LEU A 437 8.31 21.08 -19.01
CA LEU A 437 9.75 21.17 -19.28
C LEU A 437 10.22 20.16 -20.33
N GLY A 438 9.37 19.20 -20.67
CA GLY A 438 9.53 18.29 -21.79
C GLY A 438 10.62 17.26 -21.65
N ILE A 439 10.98 16.83 -20.44
CA ILE A 439 11.92 15.71 -20.24
C ILE A 439 11.17 14.42 -20.54
N ARG A 440 11.40 13.87 -21.72
CA ARG A 440 10.72 12.65 -22.23
C ARG A 440 11.66 11.45 -22.12
N PRO A 441 11.53 10.62 -21.09
CA PRO A 441 12.34 9.41 -20.93
C PRO A 441 12.22 8.47 -22.12
N GLN A 442 13.29 7.71 -22.38
CA GLN A 442 13.35 6.79 -23.50
C GLN A 442 13.83 5.40 -23.05
N ALA A 443 13.37 4.36 -23.73
CA ALA A 443 13.78 2.98 -23.44
C ALA A 443 15.21 2.63 -23.86
N ASN A 444 15.96 3.57 -24.42
CA ASN A 444 17.37 3.45 -24.84
C ASN A 444 18.22 4.53 -24.16
N ASP A 445 19.53 4.52 -24.41
CA ASP A 445 20.48 5.48 -23.84
C ASP A 445 20.36 6.88 -24.49
N THR A 446 19.15 7.42 -24.50
CA THR A 446 18.86 8.80 -24.92
C THR A 446 17.81 9.43 -24.01
N VAL A 447 17.75 10.76 -23.99
CA VAL A 447 16.61 11.52 -23.47
C VAL A 447 16.15 12.49 -24.55
N ARG A 448 14.83 12.60 -24.74
CA ARG A 448 14.26 13.65 -25.61
C ARG A 448 13.83 14.82 -24.73
N ILE A 449 14.18 16.04 -25.12
CA ILE A 449 13.77 17.27 -24.45
C ILE A 449 12.91 18.05 -25.43
N ALA A 450 11.61 18.19 -25.08
CA ALA A 450 10.61 18.83 -25.95
C ALA A 450 9.64 19.67 -25.10
N PRO A 451 10.04 20.88 -24.63
CA PRO A 451 9.23 21.70 -23.74
C PRO A 451 7.92 22.19 -24.36
N LEU A 452 6.82 22.09 -23.60
CA LEU A 452 5.55 22.75 -23.86
C LEU A 452 5.46 24.14 -23.17
N ALA A 453 6.53 24.57 -22.51
CA ALA A 453 6.62 25.87 -21.86
C ALA A 453 6.28 27.00 -22.84
N PRO A 454 5.46 28.01 -22.43
CA PRO A 454 5.04 29.11 -23.31
C PRO A 454 6.22 29.85 -23.93
N ALA A 455 6.15 30.14 -25.22
CA ALA A 455 7.17 30.91 -25.95
C ALA A 455 7.38 32.31 -25.34
N ALA A 456 6.39 32.85 -24.63
CA ALA A 456 6.47 34.09 -23.91
C ALA A 456 7.40 34.07 -22.69
N TRP A 457 7.63 32.91 -22.10
CA TRP A 457 8.52 32.78 -20.93
C TRP A 457 9.95 33.16 -21.29
N SER A 458 10.57 33.95 -20.40
CA SER A 458 11.97 34.40 -20.61
C SER A 458 12.97 33.39 -20.02
N ARG A 459 12.52 32.53 -19.14
CA ARG A 459 13.36 31.55 -18.45
C ARG A 459 12.58 30.33 -17.99
N PHE A 460 13.26 29.23 -17.81
CA PHE A 460 12.92 28.07 -16.97
C PHE A 460 14.18 27.24 -16.74
N ALA A 461 14.21 26.50 -15.65
CA ALA A 461 15.28 25.56 -15.36
C ALA A 461 14.77 24.33 -14.61
N VAL A 462 15.45 23.22 -14.83
CA VAL A 462 15.39 22.02 -13.99
C VAL A 462 16.81 21.49 -13.82
N GLU A 463 17.14 21.11 -12.61
CA GLU A 463 18.44 20.50 -12.27
C GLU A 463 18.24 19.39 -11.22
N ASN A 464 19.33 18.68 -10.94
CA ASN A 464 19.29 17.54 -10.03
C ASN A 464 18.34 16.44 -10.50
N VAL A 465 18.25 16.20 -11.82
CA VAL A 465 17.46 15.10 -12.38
C VAL A 465 18.32 13.86 -12.50
N ALA A 466 18.06 12.85 -11.69
CA ALA A 466 18.72 11.55 -11.81
C ALA A 466 18.15 10.79 -13.02
N TYR A 467 18.86 10.81 -14.13
CA TYR A 467 18.45 10.11 -15.35
C TYR A 467 19.50 9.10 -15.78
N HIS A 468 19.16 7.82 -15.81
CA HIS A 468 20.10 6.71 -16.06
C HIS A 468 21.34 6.72 -15.12
N GLY A 469 21.18 7.23 -13.90
CA GLY A 469 22.26 7.37 -12.93
C GLY A 469 23.24 8.53 -13.23
N HIS A 470 22.86 9.43 -14.13
CA HIS A 470 23.60 10.65 -14.48
C HIS A 470 22.82 11.88 -14.04
N ASP A 471 23.53 12.98 -13.77
CA ASP A 471 22.92 14.27 -13.44
C ASP A 471 22.53 15.00 -14.73
N LEU A 472 21.21 15.17 -14.96
CA LEU A 472 20.67 15.91 -16.09
C LEU A 472 20.16 17.27 -15.64
N ALA A 473 20.57 18.34 -16.32
CA ALA A 473 20.04 19.68 -16.14
C ALA A 473 19.62 20.29 -17.48
N VAL A 474 18.47 20.99 -17.48
CA VAL A 474 17.93 21.71 -18.65
C VAL A 474 17.56 23.11 -18.22
N TYR A 475 18.03 24.12 -18.98
CA TYR A 475 17.57 25.48 -18.74
C TYR A 475 17.43 26.30 -20.01
N TRP A 476 16.55 27.27 -19.93
CA TRP A 476 16.33 28.35 -20.88
C TRP A 476 16.50 29.69 -20.18
N ASP A 477 17.37 30.53 -20.76
CA ASP A 477 17.60 31.89 -20.27
C ASP A 477 17.72 32.81 -21.51
N ARG A 478 16.66 33.61 -21.76
CA ARG A 478 16.55 34.41 -22.98
C ARG A 478 17.61 35.47 -23.10
N ASP A 479 17.96 36.12 -22.00
CA ASP A 479 18.88 37.23 -21.94
C ASP A 479 20.16 36.95 -21.11
N GLY A 480 20.25 35.80 -20.50
CA GLY A 480 21.39 35.32 -19.72
C GLY A 480 21.47 35.88 -18.30
N THR A 481 20.39 36.50 -17.81
CA THR A 481 20.40 37.18 -16.50
C THR A 481 19.84 36.32 -15.37
N ALA A 482 19.04 35.30 -15.72
CA ALA A 482 18.34 34.49 -14.69
C ALA A 482 19.26 33.54 -13.95
N TYR A 483 20.09 32.78 -14.64
CA TYR A 483 20.92 31.71 -14.04
C TYR A 483 22.44 31.98 -14.07
N GLY A 484 22.89 33.13 -14.65
CA GLY A 484 24.30 33.48 -14.68
C GLY A 484 25.20 32.55 -15.53
N LYS A 485 24.59 31.71 -16.38
CA LYS A 485 25.29 30.73 -17.27
C LYS A 485 25.26 31.11 -18.74
N GLY A 486 24.77 32.33 -19.04
CA GLY A 486 24.71 32.90 -20.39
C GLY A 486 23.43 32.56 -21.15
N VAL A 487 23.23 33.25 -22.24
CA VAL A 487 22.02 33.23 -23.09
C VAL A 487 21.78 31.88 -23.76
N GLY A 488 20.50 31.47 -23.86
CA GLY A 488 20.05 30.38 -24.71
C GLY A 488 19.47 29.20 -23.98
N PHE A 489 19.01 28.23 -24.76
CA PHE A 489 18.51 26.94 -24.29
C PHE A 489 19.68 25.92 -24.21
N ARG A 490 19.78 25.23 -23.10
CA ARG A 490 20.90 24.29 -22.87
C ARG A 490 20.45 23.03 -22.18
N VAL A 491 21.12 21.93 -22.54
CA VAL A 491 21.02 20.64 -21.87
C VAL A 491 22.43 20.21 -21.45
N LEU A 492 22.54 19.85 -20.16
CA LEU A 492 23.81 19.37 -19.59
C LEU A 492 23.61 17.97 -19.04
N VAL A 493 24.65 17.14 -19.17
CA VAL A 493 24.73 15.81 -18.57
C VAL A 493 26.06 15.75 -17.80
N ASP A 494 26.01 15.45 -16.52
CA ASP A 494 27.17 15.46 -15.60
C ASP A 494 27.96 16.77 -15.66
N GLY A 495 27.22 17.89 -15.72
CA GLY A 495 27.80 19.23 -15.85
C GLY A 495 28.37 19.58 -17.24
N VAL A 496 28.33 18.64 -18.18
CA VAL A 496 28.86 18.84 -19.56
C VAL A 496 27.74 19.28 -20.49
N GLU A 497 27.87 20.45 -21.12
CA GLU A 497 26.93 20.95 -22.13
C GLU A 497 26.86 20.03 -23.34
N LYS A 498 25.68 19.41 -23.56
CA LYS A 498 25.41 18.54 -24.72
C LYS A 498 24.66 19.27 -25.82
N VAL A 499 23.82 20.24 -25.45
CA VAL A 499 23.02 21.03 -26.38
C VAL A 499 23.13 22.51 -26.05
N ARG A 500 23.24 23.32 -27.09
CA ARG A 500 23.12 24.79 -27.03
C ARG A 500 22.28 25.26 -28.22
N ARG A 501 21.20 25.96 -27.96
CA ARG A 501 20.32 26.57 -28.98
C ARG A 501 19.92 27.99 -28.59
N ALA A 502 19.50 28.77 -29.57
CA ALA A 502 19.03 30.13 -29.35
C ALA A 502 17.64 30.16 -28.69
N THR A 503 16.86 29.12 -28.89
CA THR A 503 15.50 28.98 -28.36
C THR A 503 15.21 27.53 -27.94
N PRO A 504 14.29 27.29 -27.01
CA PRO A 504 13.80 25.94 -26.71
C PRO A 504 13.24 25.24 -27.95
N GLY A 505 13.23 23.92 -27.94
CA GLY A 505 12.66 23.11 -29.01
C GLY A 505 13.03 21.65 -28.85
N ASP A 506 12.41 20.80 -29.65
CA ASP A 506 12.59 19.35 -29.60
C ASP A 506 14.04 18.94 -29.96
N VAL A 507 14.66 18.17 -29.06
CA VAL A 507 16.02 17.64 -29.23
C VAL A 507 16.18 16.32 -28.50
N THR A 508 16.86 15.37 -29.16
CA THR A 508 17.28 14.11 -28.54
C THR A 508 18.75 14.19 -28.16
N VAL A 509 19.06 13.83 -26.92
CA VAL A 509 20.39 13.86 -26.34
C VAL A 509 20.84 12.44 -26.05
N ALA A 510 22.03 12.06 -26.54
CA ALA A 510 22.62 10.78 -26.16
C ALA A 510 23.12 10.85 -24.71
N MET A 511 22.75 9.86 -23.94
CA MET A 511 23.21 9.66 -22.57
C MET A 511 24.41 8.72 -22.54
N PRO A 512 25.31 8.86 -21.56
CA PRO A 512 26.26 7.80 -21.28
C PRO A 512 25.52 6.50 -20.91
N PRO A 513 26.20 5.34 -20.95
CA PRO A 513 25.57 4.08 -20.49
C PRO A 513 25.00 4.20 -19.07
N ALA A 514 23.84 3.62 -18.85
CA ALA A 514 23.18 3.71 -17.56
C ALA A 514 24.07 3.19 -16.42
N VAL A 515 24.15 3.96 -15.35
CA VAL A 515 24.82 3.58 -14.11
C VAL A 515 23.75 3.19 -13.09
N VAL A 516 23.47 1.90 -13.02
CA VAL A 516 22.61 1.38 -11.95
C VAL A 516 23.44 1.40 -10.67
N VAL A 517 23.14 2.33 -9.79
CA VAL A 517 23.75 2.38 -8.45
C VAL A 517 23.28 1.15 -7.69
N ALA A 518 24.23 0.26 -7.41
CA ALA A 518 23.93 -0.88 -6.54
C ALA A 518 23.46 -0.35 -5.20
N ARG A 519 22.22 -0.65 -4.86
CA ARG A 519 21.63 -0.19 -3.60
C ARG A 519 22.24 -0.95 -2.45
N PRO A 520 22.76 -0.26 -1.43
CA PRO A 520 23.08 -0.94 -0.20
C PRO A 520 21.75 -1.44 0.39
N GLU A 521 21.63 -2.72 0.54
CA GLU A 521 20.60 -3.31 1.41
C GLU A 521 20.83 -2.73 2.80
N LEU A 522 19.88 -1.94 3.30
CA LEU A 522 19.97 -1.38 4.66
C LEU A 522 19.23 -2.33 5.61
N VAL A 523 19.79 -2.50 6.80
CA VAL A 523 19.19 -3.28 7.88
C VAL A 523 18.96 -2.36 9.06
N ASP A 524 17.74 -2.38 9.58
CA ASP A 524 17.41 -1.75 10.85
C ASP A 524 17.76 -2.72 12.00
N ASP A 525 18.87 -2.45 12.69
CA ASP A 525 19.32 -3.27 13.81
C ASP A 525 18.42 -3.10 15.06
N ALA A 526 17.58 -2.06 15.12
CA ALA A 526 16.62 -1.85 16.19
C ALA A 526 15.30 -2.59 15.97
N ALA A 527 14.99 -3.02 14.74
CA ALA A 527 13.70 -3.64 14.42
C ALA A 527 13.53 -5.02 15.06
N ASN A 528 12.41 -5.23 15.74
CA ASN A 528 11.96 -6.52 16.25
C ASN A 528 10.55 -6.84 15.77
N VAL A 529 10.44 -7.41 14.59
CA VAL A 529 9.16 -7.69 13.89
C VAL A 529 8.34 -8.80 14.57
N GLY A 530 8.94 -9.58 15.45
CA GLY A 530 8.29 -10.74 16.07
C GLY A 530 8.03 -10.61 17.58
N GLU A 531 8.26 -9.45 18.16
CA GLU A 531 8.17 -9.17 19.62
C GLU A 531 8.97 -10.14 20.52
N THR A 532 9.97 -10.82 19.97
CA THR A 532 10.65 -11.93 20.65
C THR A 532 12.15 -11.90 20.46
N GLY A 533 12.86 -12.13 21.56
CA GLY A 533 14.31 -12.02 21.55
C GLY A 533 14.79 -10.57 21.39
N TYR A 534 16.05 -10.40 21.04
CA TYR A 534 16.65 -9.08 20.82
C TYR A 534 16.46 -8.63 19.37
N PRO A 535 16.38 -7.30 19.14
CA PRO A 535 16.41 -6.20 20.12
C PRO A 535 15.14 -6.16 20.97
N THR A 536 15.23 -5.63 22.19
CA THR A 536 14.09 -5.40 23.06
C THR A 536 13.94 -3.93 23.39
N ALA A 537 12.70 -3.46 23.61
CA ALA A 537 12.45 -2.09 24.00
C ALA A 537 12.06 -1.99 25.48
N SER A 538 12.42 -0.87 26.10
CA SER A 538 11.97 -0.47 27.44
C SER A 538 11.78 1.02 27.52
N ALA A 539 10.98 1.52 28.48
CA ALA A 539 10.71 2.94 28.62
C ALA A 539 10.61 3.36 30.09
N SER A 540 10.79 4.66 30.37
CA SER A 540 10.58 5.25 31.71
C SER A 540 9.16 5.10 32.20
N TYR A 541 8.20 5.25 31.28
CA TYR A 541 6.76 5.09 31.49
C TYR A 541 6.13 4.71 30.16
N THR A 542 5.06 3.95 30.21
CA THR A 542 4.27 3.59 29.02
C THR A 542 2.79 3.73 29.33
N TRP A 543 2.06 4.43 28.50
CA TRP A 543 0.61 4.50 28.61
C TRP A 543 -0.01 3.12 28.41
N HIS A 544 -1.06 2.80 29.19
CA HIS A 544 -1.64 1.47 29.22
C HIS A 544 -2.20 0.94 27.87
N GLY A 545 -2.47 1.83 26.91
CA GLY A 545 -2.93 1.48 25.56
C GLY A 545 -1.82 1.31 24.54
N ASP A 546 -0.55 1.56 24.90
CA ASP A 546 0.62 1.51 24.02
C ASP A 546 1.64 0.47 24.48
N SER A 547 2.69 0.26 23.69
CA SER A 547 3.81 -0.61 24.04
C SER A 547 5.14 0.02 23.60
N ALA A 548 6.18 -0.11 24.43
CA ALA A 548 7.53 0.28 24.03
C ALA A 548 8.02 -0.54 22.81
N ALA A 549 7.59 -1.80 22.70
CA ALA A 549 7.93 -2.67 21.59
C ALA A 549 7.38 -2.17 20.24
N ASN A 550 6.26 -1.47 20.24
CA ASN A 550 5.69 -0.90 19.02
C ASN A 550 6.61 0.12 18.33
N ALA A 551 7.46 0.81 19.08
CA ALA A 551 8.41 1.76 18.50
C ALA A 551 9.63 1.09 17.85
N ILE A 552 9.75 -0.23 17.93
CA ILE A 552 10.80 -1.01 17.27
C ILE A 552 10.24 -2.21 16.50
N ASP A 553 8.96 -2.18 16.13
CA ASP A 553 8.30 -3.27 15.40
C ASP A 553 8.71 -3.36 13.93
N GLY A 554 9.57 -2.45 13.48
CA GLY A 554 10.08 -2.37 12.11
C GLY A 554 9.17 -1.60 11.17
N GLN A 555 8.12 -0.93 11.66
CA GLN A 555 7.24 -0.07 10.87
C GLN A 555 7.53 1.41 11.15
N ASP A 556 7.20 2.27 10.20
CA ASP A 556 7.38 3.72 10.34
C ASP A 556 6.22 4.48 9.71
N PHE A 557 5.36 5.04 10.57
CA PHE A 557 4.19 5.82 10.20
C PHE A 557 4.10 7.08 11.05
N HIS A 558 3.79 8.19 10.39
CA HIS A 558 3.54 9.46 11.08
C HIS A 558 2.16 9.53 11.77
N LEU A 559 1.25 8.63 11.43
CA LEU A 559 -0.15 8.67 11.82
C LEU A 559 -0.51 7.61 12.87
N ASP A 560 -1.66 7.80 13.48
CA ASP A 560 -2.18 7.01 14.59
C ASP A 560 -2.65 5.60 14.19
N VAL A 561 -2.83 5.34 12.92
CA VAL A 561 -3.35 4.06 12.42
C VAL A 561 -2.43 3.53 11.32
N PRO A 562 -1.97 2.29 11.40
CA PRO A 562 -2.16 1.37 12.53
C PRO A 562 -1.48 1.89 13.80
N SER A 563 -2.04 1.53 14.97
CA SER A 563 -1.52 1.98 16.27
C SER A 563 -0.25 1.21 16.65
N THR A 564 0.88 1.61 16.07
CA THR A 564 2.21 1.06 16.32
C THR A 564 3.09 2.12 16.95
N ARG A 565 2.87 2.40 18.25
CA ARG A 565 3.55 3.49 18.93
C ARG A 565 3.84 3.20 20.38
N TRP A 566 4.75 3.97 20.92
CA TRP A 566 4.92 4.20 22.34
C TRP A 566 4.57 5.64 22.69
N THR A 567 3.86 5.88 23.81
CA THR A 567 3.68 7.21 24.38
C THR A 567 3.87 7.23 25.89
N SER A 568 4.28 8.39 26.39
CA SER A 568 4.36 8.69 27.82
C SER A 568 3.10 9.39 28.36
N TYR A 569 1.94 9.24 27.69
CA TYR A 569 0.70 9.91 28.11
C TYR A 569 0.32 9.55 29.55
N GLY A 570 0.17 10.58 30.40
CA GLY A 570 -0.09 10.39 31.84
C GLY A 570 1.16 10.12 32.69
N SER A 571 2.36 10.21 32.13
CA SER A 571 3.60 10.11 32.90
C SER A 571 3.72 11.20 33.97
N PRO A 572 4.21 10.87 35.17
CA PRO A 572 4.50 11.84 36.20
C PRO A 572 5.88 12.54 36.03
N HIS A 573 6.66 12.18 35.00
CA HIS A 573 8.01 12.67 34.82
C HIS A 573 8.05 13.95 34.00
N SER A 574 9.05 14.79 34.21
CA SER A 574 9.32 15.99 33.39
C SER A 574 10.04 15.67 32.07
N SER A 575 10.58 14.46 31.93
CA SER A 575 11.17 13.93 30.74
C SER A 575 11.01 12.41 30.74
N ASP A 576 10.78 11.83 29.59
CA ASP A 576 10.62 10.39 29.42
C ASP A 576 11.65 9.86 28.44
N TRP A 577 11.90 8.55 28.52
CA TRP A 577 12.83 7.89 27.62
C TRP A 577 12.27 6.57 27.10
N LEU A 578 12.66 6.27 25.85
CA LEU A 578 12.52 4.96 25.21
C LEU A 578 13.92 4.42 24.90
N ALA A 579 14.19 3.18 25.25
CA ALA A 579 15.48 2.53 25.03
C ALA A 579 15.31 1.24 24.22
N VAL A 580 16.29 0.96 23.36
CA VAL A 580 16.47 -0.31 22.67
C VAL A 580 17.73 -1.01 23.22
N ASP A 581 17.58 -2.28 23.53
CA ASP A 581 18.68 -3.20 23.90
C ASP A 581 18.88 -4.16 22.70
N PHE A 582 20.03 -4.08 22.05
CA PHE A 582 20.38 -4.92 20.91
C PHE A 582 20.75 -6.35 21.29
N GLY A 583 20.97 -6.62 22.58
CA GLY A 583 21.42 -7.91 23.10
C GLY A 583 22.90 -8.22 22.82
N ALA A 584 23.59 -7.40 22.06
CA ALA A 584 25.02 -7.48 21.80
C ALA A 584 25.54 -6.12 21.28
N ALA A 585 26.85 -5.90 21.41
CA ALA A 585 27.50 -4.71 20.89
C ALA A 585 27.22 -4.54 19.39
N THR A 586 26.57 -3.44 19.03
CA THR A 586 26.11 -3.09 17.69
C THR A 586 26.73 -1.76 17.28
N MET A 587 27.15 -1.67 16.02
CA MET A 587 27.66 -0.42 15.44
C MET A 587 26.51 0.47 15.07
N VAL A 588 26.55 1.73 15.52
CA VAL A 588 25.51 2.73 15.29
C VAL A 588 26.10 3.88 14.47
N SER A 589 25.49 4.19 13.35
CA SER A 589 25.91 5.24 12.42
C SER A 589 24.78 6.12 11.87
N ASP A 590 23.55 5.59 11.72
CA ASP A 590 22.36 6.31 11.25
C ASP A 590 21.17 5.91 12.12
N VAL A 591 20.75 6.82 13.02
CA VAL A 591 19.60 6.61 13.89
C VAL A 591 18.47 7.49 13.39
N ARG A 592 17.26 6.94 13.32
CA ARG A 592 16.06 7.67 12.91
C ARG A 592 15.01 7.55 14.01
N VAL A 593 14.39 8.66 14.30
CA VAL A 593 13.31 8.75 15.30
C VAL A 593 12.14 9.45 14.67
N ASP A 594 11.01 8.77 14.61
CA ASP A 594 9.75 9.37 14.25
C ASP A 594 8.93 9.66 15.51
N PHE A 595 8.68 10.96 15.77
CA PHE A 595 7.96 11.41 16.95
C PHE A 595 6.45 11.47 16.67
N TYR A 596 5.69 10.75 17.48
CA TYR A 596 4.25 10.77 17.44
C TYR A 596 3.67 12.11 17.91
N ASP A 597 2.74 12.66 17.14
CA ASP A 597 2.06 13.93 17.43
C ASP A 597 0.58 13.84 17.00
N ASP A 598 -0.32 13.70 17.99
CA ASP A 598 -1.78 13.61 17.75
C ASP A 598 -2.46 15.00 17.64
N GLY A 599 -1.67 16.09 17.70
CA GLY A 599 -2.21 17.45 17.77
C GLY A 599 -2.91 17.77 19.10
N GLY A 600 -2.95 16.82 20.02
CA GLY A 600 -3.64 16.87 21.31
C GLY A 600 -2.74 16.72 22.52
N GLY A 601 -2.89 15.63 23.26
CA GLY A 601 -2.18 15.35 24.51
C GLY A 601 -0.74 14.88 24.34
N VAL A 602 -0.43 14.25 23.23
CA VAL A 602 0.93 13.82 22.85
C VAL A 602 1.43 14.68 21.70
N ARG A 603 2.59 15.27 21.85
CA ARG A 603 3.17 16.20 20.88
C ARG A 603 4.62 15.91 20.60
N THR A 604 5.10 16.36 19.45
CA THR A 604 6.53 16.43 19.14
C THR A 604 7.29 17.09 20.29
N PRO A 605 8.41 16.51 20.77
CA PRO A 605 9.17 17.08 21.87
C PRO A 605 9.86 18.38 21.47
N ASP A 606 10.03 19.31 22.44
CA ASP A 606 10.83 20.51 22.22
C ASP A 606 12.34 20.22 22.18
N ALA A 607 12.76 19.15 22.86
CA ALA A 607 14.14 18.69 22.87
C ALA A 607 14.24 17.17 23.08
N PHE A 608 15.27 16.56 22.49
CA PHE A 608 15.63 15.19 22.79
C PHE A 608 17.14 14.97 22.80
N ALA A 609 17.58 13.91 23.50
CA ALA A 609 18.95 13.43 23.50
C ALA A 609 19.01 11.99 23.04
N LEU A 610 19.95 11.66 22.15
CA LEU A 610 20.32 10.28 21.84
C LEU A 610 21.48 9.89 22.75
N GLN A 611 21.27 8.84 23.54
CA GLN A 611 22.26 8.34 24.51
C GLN A 611 22.62 6.87 24.24
N MET A 612 23.84 6.50 24.55
CA MET A 612 24.34 5.13 24.53
C MET A 612 24.73 4.66 25.95
N MET A 613 24.72 3.36 26.16
CA MET A 613 25.19 2.78 27.40
C MET A 613 26.67 2.43 27.28
N ASP A 614 27.46 2.88 28.24
CA ASP A 614 28.86 2.48 28.37
C ASP A 614 29.00 1.11 29.02
N PRO A 615 30.14 0.41 28.88
CA PRO A 615 30.38 -0.90 29.48
C PRO A 615 30.24 -0.94 31.01
N ASP A 616 30.32 0.20 31.68
CA ASP A 616 30.11 0.31 33.13
C ASP A 616 28.62 0.45 33.53
N GLY A 617 27.71 0.46 32.54
CA GLY A 617 26.28 0.61 32.76
C GLY A 617 25.79 2.04 32.90
N THR A 618 26.61 3.03 32.61
CA THR A 618 26.20 4.43 32.61
C THR A 618 25.73 4.92 31.25
N TRP A 619 24.71 5.80 31.26
CA TRP A 619 24.22 6.45 30.07
C TRP A 619 24.99 7.72 29.77
N ARG A 620 25.39 7.92 28.53
CA ARG A 620 25.99 9.18 28.06
C ARG A 620 25.49 9.53 26.67
N ASP A 621 25.59 10.82 26.34
CA ASP A 621 25.23 11.27 24.99
C ASP A 621 26.15 10.63 23.95
N VAL A 622 25.54 10.20 22.83
CA VAL A 622 26.30 9.69 21.69
C VAL A 622 27.13 10.85 21.09
N PRO A 623 28.45 10.69 20.95
CA PRO A 623 29.29 11.74 20.36
C PRO A 623 29.14 11.81 18.83
N GLY A 624 29.57 12.93 18.22
CA GLY A 624 29.68 13.09 16.77
C GLY A 624 28.32 13.10 16.04
N GLN A 625 27.25 13.54 16.71
CA GLN A 625 25.92 13.60 16.12
C GLN A 625 25.76 14.79 15.17
N THR A 626 25.19 14.54 13.99
CA THR A 626 24.61 15.55 13.09
C THR A 626 23.14 15.22 12.91
N ARG A 627 22.26 16.17 13.13
CA ARG A 627 20.81 15.99 13.12
C ARG A 627 20.17 16.72 11.94
N ASP A 628 19.24 16.04 11.29
CA ASP A 628 18.39 16.61 10.27
C ASP A 628 16.95 16.10 10.46
N PRO A 629 15.98 16.98 10.78
CA PRO A 629 16.15 18.40 11.11
C PRO A 629 16.94 18.63 12.41
N ALA A 630 17.50 19.84 12.56
CA ALA A 630 18.27 20.20 13.75
C ALA A 630 17.47 20.13 15.07
N ALA A 631 16.16 20.37 14.99
CA ALA A 631 15.18 20.21 16.06
C ALA A 631 14.04 19.31 15.58
N PRO A 632 13.37 18.54 16.47
CA PRO A 632 12.23 17.72 16.09
C PRO A 632 11.13 18.53 15.41
N TRP A 633 10.45 17.93 14.44
CA TRP A 633 9.35 18.54 13.74
C TRP A 633 8.20 17.53 13.56
N ARG A 634 6.98 18.01 13.61
CA ARG A 634 5.78 17.19 13.45
C ARG A 634 5.77 16.49 12.08
N ARG A 635 5.46 15.21 12.04
CA ARG A 635 5.39 14.37 10.82
C ARG A 635 6.70 14.39 10.01
N THR A 636 7.83 14.43 10.73
CA THR A 636 9.15 14.45 10.09
C THR A 636 10.11 13.58 10.87
N VAL A 637 10.70 12.62 10.19
CA VAL A 637 11.71 11.74 10.80
C VAL A 637 12.96 12.56 11.19
N SER A 638 13.33 12.50 12.45
CA SER A 638 14.59 13.08 12.94
C SER A 638 15.71 12.11 12.66
N ARG A 639 16.51 12.36 11.63
CA ARG A 639 17.69 11.58 11.28
C ARG A 639 18.91 12.07 12.05
N ILE A 640 19.64 11.14 12.65
CA ILE A 640 20.85 11.42 13.44
C ILE A 640 21.99 10.60 12.86
N LEU A 641 22.90 11.27 12.16
CA LEU A 641 24.13 10.67 11.68
C LEU A 641 25.18 10.72 12.78
N VAL A 642 25.88 9.62 13.00
CA VAL A 642 26.93 9.45 14.01
C VAL A 642 28.26 9.20 13.32
N ASP A 643 29.17 10.21 13.36
CA ASP A 643 30.49 10.13 12.76
C ASP A 643 31.58 10.56 13.76
N PRO A 644 32.56 9.72 14.05
CA PRO A 644 32.69 8.31 13.66
C PRO A 644 31.60 7.42 14.29
N PRO A 645 31.26 6.28 13.66
CA PRO A 645 30.29 5.34 14.24
C PRO A 645 30.71 4.88 15.63
N VAL A 646 29.71 4.73 16.52
CA VAL A 646 29.93 4.20 17.87
C VAL A 646 29.49 2.75 17.96
N THR A 647 29.96 2.05 18.99
CA THR A 647 29.55 0.67 19.29
C THR A 647 28.97 0.60 20.68
N THR A 648 27.74 0.10 20.79
CA THR A 648 27.03 -0.04 22.08
C THR A 648 26.07 -1.22 22.03
N ASP A 649 25.70 -1.77 23.17
CA ASP A 649 24.63 -2.77 23.28
C ASP A 649 23.26 -2.14 23.52
N ARG A 650 23.20 -0.85 23.91
CA ARG A 650 21.94 -0.14 24.19
C ARG A 650 21.97 1.32 23.74
N LEU A 651 20.86 1.75 23.14
CA LEU A 651 20.57 3.15 22.83
C LEU A 651 19.30 3.59 23.54
N ARG A 652 19.17 4.89 23.82
CA ARG A 652 17.89 5.48 24.21
C ARG A 652 17.71 6.88 23.65
N ILE A 653 16.46 7.23 23.45
CA ILE A 653 15.98 8.60 23.26
C ILE A 653 15.44 9.10 24.58
N VAL A 654 15.94 10.23 25.06
CA VAL A 654 15.38 10.98 26.21
C VAL A 654 14.71 12.22 25.63
N ALA A 655 13.41 12.35 25.81
CA ALA A 655 12.63 13.43 25.21
C ALA A 655 11.85 14.22 26.28
N SER A 656 11.64 15.51 26.03
CA SER A 656 10.93 16.41 26.96
C SER A 656 10.17 17.49 26.19
N ARG A 657 9.14 18.00 26.85
CA ARG A 657 8.39 19.19 26.43
C ARG A 657 8.46 20.27 27.49
N ASN A 658 8.54 21.53 27.04
CA ASN A 658 8.62 22.69 27.93
C ASN A 658 7.34 22.91 28.75
N ASP A 659 6.20 22.45 28.23
CA ASP A 659 4.89 22.49 28.89
C ASP A 659 4.67 21.31 29.85
N GLY A 660 5.62 20.36 29.93
CA GLY A 660 5.53 19.14 30.74
C GLY A 660 4.54 18.12 30.18
N GLY A 661 4.10 18.26 28.92
CA GLY A 661 3.19 17.32 28.26
C GLY A 661 3.87 16.02 27.81
N ALA A 662 3.04 15.06 27.38
CA ALA A 662 3.50 13.76 26.96
C ALA A 662 4.23 13.80 25.60
N VAL A 663 5.17 12.89 25.43
CA VAL A 663 5.88 12.60 24.18
C VAL A 663 5.57 11.19 23.69
N GLY A 664 5.76 10.95 22.39
CA GLY A 664 5.55 9.63 21.80
C GLY A 664 6.54 9.36 20.66
N ILE A 665 6.74 8.09 20.36
CA ILE A 665 7.60 7.60 19.28
C ILE A 665 6.85 6.51 18.53
N THR A 666 6.71 6.66 17.22
CA THR A 666 6.19 5.61 16.32
C THR A 666 7.30 4.69 15.85
N ALA A 667 8.49 5.22 15.57
CA ALA A 667 9.64 4.43 15.16
C ALA A 667 10.94 4.93 15.80
N LEU A 668 11.74 4.01 16.35
CA LEU A 668 13.14 4.19 16.71
C LEU A 668 13.96 3.17 15.93
N GLN A 669 14.73 3.64 14.96
CA GLN A 669 15.44 2.82 14.01
C GLN A 669 16.94 3.05 14.12
N SER A 670 17.75 2.01 13.88
CA SER A 670 19.21 2.08 13.81
C SER A 670 19.69 1.43 12.53
N TRP A 671 19.77 2.23 11.46
CA TRP A 671 20.06 1.77 10.13
C TRP A 671 21.55 1.56 9.92
N ARG A 672 21.87 0.45 9.32
CA ARG A 672 23.21 0.04 8.99
C ARG A 672 23.25 -0.69 7.65
N GLN A 673 24.32 -0.48 6.91
CA GLN A 673 24.62 -1.31 5.76
C GLN A 673 25.13 -2.67 6.26
N PRO A 674 24.51 -3.81 5.93
CA PRO A 674 25.03 -5.13 6.29
C PRO A 674 26.36 -5.38 5.60
N ASP A 675 27.13 -6.37 6.08
CA ASP A 675 28.32 -6.83 5.36
C ASP A 675 27.87 -7.53 4.05
N PRO A 676 28.07 -6.93 2.87
CA PRO A 676 27.56 -7.47 1.60
C PRO A 676 28.19 -8.81 1.22
N ARG A 677 29.28 -9.23 1.92
CA ARG A 677 29.94 -10.49 1.69
C ARG A 677 29.31 -11.63 2.50
N VAL A 678 28.44 -11.31 3.46
CA VAL A 678 27.80 -12.26 4.34
C VAL A 678 26.34 -12.41 3.94
N SER A 679 25.92 -13.66 3.75
CA SER A 679 24.50 -13.97 3.57
C SER A 679 24.06 -14.96 4.62
N VAL A 680 22.88 -14.75 5.18
CA VAL A 680 22.17 -15.70 6.04
C VAL A 680 20.77 -15.90 5.49
N SER A 681 20.33 -17.12 5.43
CA SER A 681 18.97 -17.47 4.98
C SER A 681 18.51 -18.74 5.69
N PHE A 682 17.21 -18.97 5.70
CA PHE A 682 16.68 -20.29 6.02
C PHE A 682 16.64 -21.17 4.77
N VAL A 683 16.70 -22.47 4.96
CA VAL A 683 16.51 -23.45 3.88
C VAL A 683 15.02 -23.61 3.60
N GLU A 684 14.22 -23.56 4.65
CA GLU A 684 12.77 -23.60 4.60
C GLU A 684 12.22 -22.21 4.21
N PRO A 685 11.28 -22.11 3.27
CA PRO A 685 10.63 -20.84 2.93
C PRO A 685 9.59 -20.41 3.99
N SER A 686 8.99 -21.36 4.69
CA SER A 686 8.07 -21.19 5.81
C SER A 686 8.08 -22.43 6.69
N LEU A 687 7.54 -22.34 7.89
CA LEU A 687 7.56 -23.43 8.86
C LEU A 687 6.18 -23.63 9.48
N ALA A 688 5.57 -24.78 9.26
CA ALA A 688 4.39 -25.20 10.03
C ALA A 688 4.84 -25.64 11.44
N VAL A 689 4.17 -25.12 12.46
CA VAL A 689 4.50 -25.37 13.86
C VAL A 689 3.27 -25.84 14.64
N ASP A 690 3.50 -26.80 15.54
CA ASP A 690 2.47 -27.34 16.42
C ASP A 690 2.83 -27.11 17.89
N PRO A 691 1.89 -26.69 18.74
CA PRO A 691 2.11 -26.54 20.16
C PRO A 691 2.54 -27.86 20.81
N GLY A 692 3.54 -27.77 21.67
CA GLY A 692 4.10 -28.93 22.37
C GLY A 692 5.06 -29.79 21.56
N ARG A 693 5.29 -29.46 20.27
CA ARG A 693 6.19 -30.19 19.37
C ARG A 693 7.50 -29.44 19.13
N ALA A 694 8.51 -30.20 18.81
CA ALA A 694 9.80 -29.68 18.37
C ALA A 694 9.93 -29.84 16.86
N VAL A 695 10.36 -28.79 16.19
CA VAL A 695 10.59 -28.73 14.75
C VAL A 695 12.07 -28.50 14.45
N THR A 696 12.56 -29.01 13.34
CA THR A 696 13.94 -28.78 12.90
C THR A 696 13.98 -27.66 11.89
N VAL A 697 14.91 -26.72 12.06
CA VAL A 697 15.12 -25.55 11.21
C VAL A 697 16.57 -25.55 10.71
N HIS A 698 16.78 -25.22 9.46
CA HIS A 698 18.09 -25.16 8.84
C HIS A 698 18.40 -23.75 8.36
N THR A 699 19.59 -23.27 8.73
CA THR A 699 20.13 -22.01 8.24
C THR A 699 21.26 -22.24 7.24
N ARG A 700 21.41 -21.34 6.29
CA ARG A 700 22.56 -21.30 5.37
C ARG A 700 23.29 -19.99 5.59
N VAL A 701 24.58 -20.08 5.87
CA VAL A 701 25.49 -18.93 6.05
C VAL A 701 26.60 -19.01 5.02
N THR A 702 26.88 -17.92 4.35
CA THR A 702 27.98 -17.80 3.39
C THR A 702 28.79 -16.53 3.64
N GLY A 703 30.02 -16.48 3.16
CA GLY A 703 30.88 -15.29 3.22
C GLY A 703 31.55 -15.01 4.56
N THR A 704 31.30 -15.85 5.59
CA THR A 704 31.91 -15.73 6.93
C THR A 704 32.06 -17.09 7.61
N THR A 705 32.96 -17.16 8.59
CA THR A 705 33.06 -18.28 9.52
C THR A 705 32.25 -18.10 10.81
N ALA A 706 31.59 -16.95 10.98
CA ALA A 706 30.70 -16.69 12.10
C ALA A 706 29.49 -17.63 12.05
N ALA A 707 29.13 -18.23 13.21
CA ALA A 707 27.96 -19.09 13.31
C ALA A 707 26.67 -18.25 13.35
N ALA A 708 25.61 -18.79 12.76
CA ALA A 708 24.25 -18.25 12.96
C ALA A 708 23.80 -18.51 14.41
N THR A 709 22.92 -17.72 14.93
CA THR A 709 22.09 -18.00 16.09
C THR A 709 20.64 -17.72 15.76
N LEU A 710 19.71 -18.24 16.58
CA LEU A 710 18.28 -17.95 16.38
C LEU A 710 17.78 -16.98 17.45
N SER A 711 16.77 -16.23 17.07
CA SER A 711 15.81 -15.60 17.97
C SER A 711 14.45 -16.25 17.69
N VAL A 712 13.76 -16.68 18.73
CA VAL A 712 12.50 -17.42 18.61
C VAL A 712 11.40 -16.70 19.41
N PRO A 713 10.11 -16.94 19.10
CA PRO A 713 8.96 -16.37 19.81
C PRO A 713 9.03 -16.56 21.33
N ARG A 714 8.46 -15.61 22.07
CA ARG A 714 8.48 -15.61 23.53
C ARG A 714 7.94 -16.94 24.09
N GLY A 715 8.67 -17.52 25.03
CA GLY A 715 8.34 -18.82 25.61
C GLY A 715 8.81 -20.02 24.78
N TRP A 716 9.13 -19.85 23.52
CA TRP A 716 9.73 -20.90 22.69
C TRP A 716 11.20 -21.11 23.12
N THR A 717 11.73 -22.27 22.83
CA THR A 717 13.14 -22.58 23.10
C THR A 717 13.82 -23.16 21.87
N PHE A 718 15.13 -22.98 21.76
CA PHE A 718 15.89 -23.58 20.68
C PHE A 718 17.24 -24.13 21.19
N ARG A 719 17.78 -25.08 20.45
CA ARG A 719 19.13 -25.59 20.62
C ARG A 719 19.75 -25.99 19.30
N ALA A 720 21.02 -25.73 19.14
CA ALA A 720 21.79 -26.29 18.02
C ALA A 720 21.91 -27.80 18.17
N ILE A 721 21.59 -28.52 17.10
CA ILE A 721 21.74 -30.00 17.04
C ILE A 721 22.85 -30.40 16.07
N ALA A 722 23.22 -29.56 15.14
CA ALA A 722 24.36 -29.61 14.25
C ALA A 722 24.76 -28.21 13.79
N ALA A 723 25.82 -28.08 13.01
CA ALA A 723 26.18 -26.82 12.37
C ALA A 723 25.03 -26.37 11.48
N ASN A 724 24.57 -25.14 11.69
CA ASN A 724 23.44 -24.51 10.94
C ASN A 724 22.13 -25.33 11.00
N THR A 725 21.94 -26.18 12.00
CA THR A 725 20.74 -26.98 12.20
C THR A 725 20.26 -26.84 13.64
N TRP A 726 19.02 -26.50 13.79
CA TRP A 726 18.43 -26.11 15.06
C TRP A 726 17.22 -26.97 15.37
N GLN A 727 17.03 -27.30 16.63
CA GLN A 727 15.75 -27.81 17.11
C GLN A 727 15.04 -26.67 17.86
N VAL A 728 13.89 -26.26 17.37
CA VAL A 728 13.01 -25.27 18.00
C VAL A 728 11.86 -26.01 18.65
N THR A 729 11.60 -25.71 19.91
CA THR A 729 10.49 -26.32 20.67
C THR A 729 9.42 -25.27 20.94
N VAL A 730 8.21 -25.55 20.49
CA VAL A 730 7.04 -24.73 20.69
C VAL A 730 6.38 -25.16 22.00
N PRO A 731 6.15 -24.30 23.01
CA PRO A 731 5.44 -24.67 24.23
C PRO A 731 4.03 -25.20 23.95
N ALA A 732 3.55 -26.10 24.83
CA ALA A 732 2.23 -26.70 24.65
C ALA A 732 1.07 -25.71 24.81
N ASP A 733 1.30 -24.62 25.50
CA ASP A 733 0.38 -23.50 25.73
C ASP A 733 0.62 -22.30 24.79
N ALA A 734 1.61 -22.38 23.90
CA ALA A 734 1.86 -21.30 22.94
C ALA A 734 0.71 -21.17 21.94
N ASP A 735 0.46 -19.93 21.54
CA ASP A 735 -0.45 -19.58 20.44
C ASP A 735 0.35 -19.34 19.15
N PRO A 736 0.48 -20.34 18.25
CA PRO A 736 1.21 -20.17 17.00
C PRO A 736 0.36 -19.55 15.88
N SER A 737 -0.93 -19.30 16.11
CA SER A 737 -1.85 -18.72 15.12
C SER A 737 -1.51 -17.26 14.79
N ALA A 738 -0.69 -16.61 15.61
CA ALA A 738 -0.20 -15.26 15.38
C ALA A 738 0.87 -15.16 14.26
N GLY A 739 1.36 -16.31 13.73
CA GLY A 739 2.34 -16.34 12.65
C GLY A 739 3.70 -15.75 13.01
N LEU A 740 4.10 -15.82 14.29
CA LEU A 740 5.32 -15.18 14.79
C LEU A 740 6.56 -15.78 14.13
N PRO A 741 7.47 -14.97 13.52
CA PRO A 741 8.61 -15.50 12.78
C PRO A 741 9.73 -15.97 13.69
N ILE A 742 10.53 -16.93 13.17
CA ILE A 742 11.86 -17.27 13.71
C ILE A 742 12.87 -16.41 12.97
N ARG A 743 13.84 -15.82 13.68
CA ARG A 743 14.90 -15.02 13.10
C ARG A 743 16.24 -15.74 13.21
N ALA A 744 17.00 -15.79 12.11
CA ALA A 744 18.41 -16.17 12.12
C ALA A 744 19.28 -14.93 12.11
N LEU A 745 20.34 -14.92 12.90
CA LEU A 745 21.27 -13.79 13.06
C LEU A 745 22.70 -14.27 12.86
N VAL A 746 23.49 -13.55 12.07
CA VAL A 746 24.94 -13.75 11.93
C VAL A 746 25.63 -12.43 12.27
N ARG A 747 26.44 -12.45 13.33
CA ARG A 747 27.18 -11.28 13.81
C ARG A 747 28.60 -11.30 13.30
N THR A 748 29.03 -10.22 12.69
CA THR A 748 30.42 -9.99 12.26
C THR A 748 30.93 -8.68 12.86
N PRO A 749 32.23 -8.42 12.83
CA PRO A 749 32.73 -7.10 13.24
C PRO A 749 32.19 -5.93 12.41
N ARG A 750 31.57 -6.19 11.24
CA ARG A 750 31.00 -5.18 10.36
C ARG A 750 29.49 -5.06 10.54
N GLY A 751 28.86 -5.96 11.32
CA GLY A 751 27.45 -5.84 11.62
C GLY A 751 26.70 -7.18 11.76
N VAL A 752 25.39 -7.11 11.74
CA VAL A 752 24.48 -8.25 11.88
C VAL A 752 23.70 -8.44 10.58
N ASN A 753 23.86 -9.59 9.97
CA ASN A 753 22.99 -10.03 8.87
C ASN A 753 21.89 -10.91 9.47
N SER A 754 20.66 -10.77 9.02
CA SER A 754 19.51 -11.50 9.54
C SER A 754 18.63 -12.05 8.42
N ALA A 755 17.89 -13.11 8.75
CA ALA A 755 16.84 -13.66 7.90
C ALA A 755 15.63 -14.02 8.77
N LEU A 756 14.43 -13.92 8.20
CA LEU A 756 13.18 -14.30 8.86
C LEU A 756 12.64 -15.58 8.24
N LEU A 757 12.10 -16.46 9.09
CA LEU A 757 11.37 -17.65 8.70
C LEU A 757 9.93 -17.51 9.20
N PRO A 758 8.95 -17.25 8.31
CA PRO A 758 7.56 -17.21 8.70
C PRO A 758 7.11 -18.53 9.31
N THR A 759 6.35 -18.46 10.40
CA THR A 759 5.70 -19.65 10.96
C THR A 759 4.20 -19.61 10.69
N SER A 760 3.57 -20.74 10.57
CA SER A 760 2.13 -20.88 10.45
C SER A 760 1.62 -21.98 11.35
N TYR A 761 0.39 -21.84 11.85
CA TYR A 761 -0.33 -22.93 12.46
C TYR A 761 -1.31 -23.49 11.44
N GLN A 762 -1.29 -24.80 11.29
CA GLN A 762 -2.26 -25.51 10.46
C GLN A 762 -3.13 -26.36 11.37
N PHE A 763 -4.43 -26.10 11.41
CA PHE A 763 -5.36 -26.94 12.14
C PHE A 763 -5.45 -28.31 11.46
N ASP A 764 -5.32 -29.38 12.27
CA ASP A 764 -5.58 -30.76 11.86
C ASP A 764 -6.45 -31.43 12.92
N PRO A 765 -7.66 -31.91 12.58
CA PRO A 765 -8.49 -32.68 13.50
C PRO A 765 -7.79 -33.91 14.10
N ALA A 766 -6.79 -34.48 13.42
CA ALA A 766 -6.01 -35.61 13.92
C ALA A 766 -5.17 -35.28 15.16
N ASP A 767 -4.87 -34.03 15.41
CA ASP A 767 -4.20 -33.58 16.65
C ASP A 767 -5.12 -33.62 17.88
N TYR A 768 -6.42 -33.86 17.67
CA TYR A 768 -7.46 -33.97 18.67
C TYR A 768 -8.13 -35.36 18.59
N PRO A 769 -7.42 -36.45 18.97
CA PRO A 769 -7.83 -37.80 18.64
C PRO A 769 -9.04 -38.33 19.42
N THR A 770 -9.42 -37.61 20.48
CA THR A 770 -10.53 -38.06 21.32
C THR A 770 -11.87 -37.48 20.81
N VAL A 771 -12.71 -38.30 20.21
CA VAL A 771 -14.09 -37.92 19.85
C VAL A 771 -14.96 -38.01 21.07
N VAL A 772 -15.38 -36.87 21.63
CA VAL A 772 -16.22 -36.80 22.84
C VAL A 772 -17.71 -36.68 22.51
N TRP A 773 -18.05 -36.22 21.32
CA TRP A 773 -19.41 -36.20 20.78
C TRP A 773 -19.36 -36.37 19.25
N ASN A 774 -20.29 -37.18 18.73
CA ASN A 774 -20.47 -37.28 17.28
C ASN A 774 -21.97 -37.53 17.02
N ASP A 775 -22.55 -36.65 16.21
CA ASP A 775 -23.89 -36.79 15.70
C ASP A 775 -23.86 -36.71 14.16
N ASP A 776 -24.27 -37.81 13.53
CA ASP A 776 -24.39 -37.90 12.08
C ASP A 776 -25.85 -37.79 11.62
N PHE A 777 -26.71 -37.41 12.54
CA PHE A 777 -28.16 -37.20 12.37
C PHE A 777 -28.89 -38.35 11.68
N THR A 778 -28.34 -39.57 11.73
CA THR A 778 -29.05 -40.80 11.30
C THR A 778 -30.14 -41.19 12.28
N THR A 779 -30.05 -40.70 13.53
CA THR A 779 -31.03 -40.83 14.58
C THR A 779 -31.37 -39.45 15.15
N ASP A 780 -32.64 -39.17 15.41
CA ASP A 780 -33.05 -37.91 16.05
C ASP A 780 -32.58 -37.89 17.51
N ARG A 781 -31.64 -37.04 17.79
CA ARG A 781 -31.03 -36.80 19.11
C ARG A 781 -31.21 -35.35 19.56
N LEU A 782 -32.13 -34.59 18.97
CA LEU A 782 -32.35 -33.18 19.30
C LEU A 782 -32.62 -32.97 20.78
N ALA A 783 -33.30 -33.90 21.43
CA ALA A 783 -33.57 -33.86 22.87
C ALA A 783 -32.31 -33.99 23.76
N SER A 784 -31.18 -34.38 23.20
CA SER A 784 -29.89 -34.47 23.91
C SER A 784 -29.12 -33.16 23.90
N TYR A 785 -29.49 -32.18 23.07
CA TYR A 785 -28.92 -30.87 23.04
C TYR A 785 -29.67 -29.91 24.00
N ARG A 786 -28.89 -28.98 24.57
CA ARG A 786 -29.51 -27.76 25.10
C ARG A 786 -29.71 -26.83 23.92
N VAL A 787 -30.91 -26.31 23.73
CA VAL A 787 -31.21 -25.32 22.70
C VAL A 787 -31.22 -23.95 23.34
N ASP A 788 -30.30 -23.12 22.96
CA ASP A 788 -30.10 -21.78 23.49
C ASP A 788 -30.54 -20.73 22.44
N HIS A 789 -30.98 -19.55 22.90
CA HIS A 789 -31.48 -18.44 22.11
C HIS A 789 -30.67 -17.15 22.40
N PRO A 790 -29.46 -16.98 21.83
CA PRO A 790 -28.57 -15.86 22.16
C PRO A 790 -29.15 -14.48 21.87
N ALA A 791 -30.00 -14.39 20.86
CA ALA A 791 -30.76 -13.20 20.55
C ALA A 791 -32.24 -13.40 20.85
N ALA A 792 -33.02 -12.35 21.09
CA ALA A 792 -34.46 -12.43 21.24
C ALA A 792 -35.19 -12.78 19.93
N GLU A 793 -34.62 -13.70 19.17
CA GLU A 793 -35.13 -14.19 17.88
C GLU A 793 -35.86 -15.52 18.07
N PRO A 794 -36.93 -15.80 17.30
CA PRO A 794 -37.61 -17.08 17.36
C PRO A 794 -36.68 -18.22 16.89
N SER A 795 -36.94 -19.43 17.38
CA SER A 795 -36.26 -20.63 16.88
C SER A 795 -36.69 -20.97 15.45
N PRO A 796 -35.76 -21.37 14.57
CA PRO A 796 -36.10 -22.03 13.32
C PRO A 796 -36.79 -23.38 13.62
N ARG A 797 -37.52 -23.88 12.62
CA ARG A 797 -38.05 -25.26 12.71
C ARG A 797 -36.87 -26.23 12.50
N LEU A 798 -36.59 -27.05 13.50
CA LEU A 798 -35.53 -28.06 13.46
C LEU A 798 -36.13 -29.43 13.15
N ALA A 799 -35.56 -30.15 12.23
CA ALA A 799 -35.94 -31.51 11.84
C ALA A 799 -34.74 -32.38 11.54
N VAL A 800 -34.74 -33.61 12.04
CA VAL A 800 -33.73 -34.63 11.70
C VAL A 800 -34.37 -35.67 10.80
N SER A 801 -33.86 -35.82 9.59
CA SER A 801 -34.33 -36.85 8.65
C SER A 801 -33.26 -37.16 7.60
N GLY A 802 -33.15 -38.47 7.25
CA GLY A 802 -32.22 -38.89 6.18
C GLY A 802 -30.76 -38.67 6.45
N GLY A 803 -30.34 -38.61 7.74
CA GLY A 803 -28.93 -38.34 8.11
C GLY A 803 -28.56 -36.85 8.07
N VAL A 804 -29.57 -35.97 8.16
CA VAL A 804 -29.36 -34.51 8.10
C VAL A 804 -30.20 -33.80 9.12
N LEU A 805 -29.61 -32.87 9.86
CA LEU A 805 -30.34 -31.84 10.65
C LEU A 805 -30.64 -30.66 9.72
N THR A 806 -31.90 -30.31 9.57
CA THR A 806 -32.32 -29.16 8.79
C THR A 806 -32.99 -28.13 9.71
N ALA A 807 -32.51 -26.90 9.63
CA ALA A 807 -33.16 -25.72 10.16
C ALA A 807 -33.90 -25.01 9.03
N SER A 808 -35.15 -24.59 9.26
CA SER A 808 -35.94 -23.84 8.27
C SER A 808 -36.70 -22.70 8.92
N ALA A 809 -36.79 -21.57 8.23
CA ALA A 809 -37.52 -20.40 8.70
C ALA A 809 -38.14 -19.64 7.53
N ASP A 810 -39.26 -18.96 7.79
CA ASP A 810 -39.97 -18.08 6.85
C ASP A 810 -39.64 -16.60 7.12
N SER A 811 -38.99 -16.33 8.24
CA SER A 811 -38.50 -15.01 8.69
C SER A 811 -37.34 -15.23 9.64
N ARG A 812 -36.67 -14.16 10.03
CA ARG A 812 -35.47 -14.20 10.91
C ARG A 812 -35.67 -15.10 12.13
N ALA A 813 -34.78 -16.05 12.30
CA ALA A 813 -34.78 -17.06 13.34
C ALA A 813 -33.37 -17.53 13.67
N PHE A 814 -33.09 -17.80 14.94
CA PHE A 814 -31.79 -18.25 15.41
C PHE A 814 -31.91 -19.25 16.54
N ALA A 815 -31.20 -20.35 16.47
CA ALA A 815 -31.03 -21.30 17.55
C ALA A 815 -29.60 -21.82 17.62
N VAL A 816 -29.14 -22.07 18.86
CA VAL A 816 -27.83 -22.67 19.15
C VAL A 816 -28.08 -24.01 19.83
N LEU A 817 -27.51 -25.07 19.24
CA LEU A 817 -27.55 -26.43 19.80
C LEU A 817 -26.20 -26.70 20.50
N ALA A 818 -26.23 -26.71 21.82
CA ALA A 818 -25.09 -26.95 22.67
C ALA A 818 -25.02 -28.44 23.06
N ALA A 819 -23.89 -29.09 22.75
CA ALA A 819 -23.68 -30.49 23.08
C ALA A 819 -23.44 -30.68 24.59
N PRO A 820 -23.93 -31.78 25.22
CA PRO A 820 -23.80 -32.01 26.67
C PRO A 820 -22.40 -32.53 27.08
N VAL A 821 -21.36 -31.99 26.45
CA VAL A 821 -19.95 -32.41 26.63
C VAL A 821 -19.03 -31.18 26.69
N SER A 822 -17.82 -31.40 27.15
CA SER A 822 -16.71 -30.42 26.97
C SER A 822 -15.78 -30.89 25.85
N GLY A 823 -15.17 -29.94 25.13
CA GLY A 823 -14.24 -30.26 24.05
C GLY A 823 -13.40 -29.05 23.65
N THR A 824 -12.34 -29.32 22.89
CA THR A 824 -11.40 -28.31 22.44
C THR A 824 -11.67 -27.86 21.01
N ALA A 825 -12.11 -28.76 20.15
CA ALA A 825 -12.44 -28.46 18.77
C ALA A 825 -13.85 -28.92 18.39
N VAL A 826 -14.52 -28.16 17.59
CA VAL A 826 -15.82 -28.46 16.99
C VAL A 826 -15.63 -28.58 15.48
N VAL A 827 -16.11 -29.64 14.86
CA VAL A 827 -16.09 -29.83 13.42
C VAL A 827 -17.51 -30.06 12.93
N VAL A 828 -17.92 -29.31 11.90
CA VAL A 828 -19.27 -29.41 11.32
C VAL A 828 -19.16 -29.56 9.81
N SER A 829 -19.99 -30.44 9.26
CA SER A 829 -20.17 -30.59 7.82
C SER A 829 -21.54 -30.04 7.44
N PRO A 830 -21.63 -28.88 6.79
CA PRO A 830 -22.90 -28.41 6.23
C PRO A 830 -23.28 -29.27 5.01
N ALA A 831 -24.56 -29.64 4.96
CA ALA A 831 -25.13 -30.37 3.82
C ALA A 831 -25.70 -29.42 2.75
N SER A 832 -26.26 -28.27 3.20
CA SER A 832 -26.75 -27.23 2.31
C SER A 832 -26.86 -25.86 3.00
N PHE A 833 -26.67 -24.80 2.21
CA PHE A 833 -27.08 -23.44 2.52
C PHE A 833 -28.05 -22.99 1.44
N SER A 834 -29.21 -22.42 1.81
CA SER A 834 -30.14 -21.89 0.82
C SER A 834 -29.62 -20.64 0.09
N GLY A 835 -28.71 -19.91 0.71
CA GLY A 835 -27.87 -18.88 0.09
C GLY A 835 -28.56 -17.63 -0.47
N ALA A 836 -29.89 -17.52 -0.30
CA ALA A 836 -30.64 -16.41 -0.88
C ALA A 836 -30.75 -15.18 0.03
N ALA A 837 -30.64 -15.37 1.36
CA ALA A 837 -30.78 -14.27 2.30
C ALA A 837 -29.42 -13.85 2.85
N PRO A 838 -29.14 -12.52 2.91
CA PRO A 838 -27.83 -11.99 3.31
C PRO A 838 -27.36 -12.41 4.71
N GLU A 839 -28.27 -12.71 5.62
CA GLU A 839 -27.95 -12.98 7.02
C GLU A 839 -27.91 -14.48 7.39
N ASP A 840 -28.16 -15.39 6.40
CA ASP A 840 -28.08 -16.83 6.64
C ASP A 840 -26.65 -17.23 7.03
N SER A 841 -26.47 -17.70 8.26
CA SER A 841 -25.15 -17.93 8.84
C SER A 841 -25.08 -19.20 9.68
N LEU A 842 -23.96 -19.91 9.54
CA LEU A 842 -23.57 -21.01 10.42
C LEU A 842 -22.69 -20.46 11.54
N PHE A 843 -23.03 -20.78 12.78
CA PHE A 843 -22.25 -20.39 13.96
C PHE A 843 -21.59 -21.63 14.57
N LEU A 844 -20.35 -21.49 15.00
CA LEU A 844 -19.59 -22.53 15.71
C LEU A 844 -18.87 -21.92 16.91
N GLY A 845 -18.84 -22.64 18.03
CA GLY A 845 -18.14 -22.13 19.20
C GLY A 845 -18.61 -22.73 20.51
N LEU A 846 -18.76 -21.89 21.49
CA LEU A 846 -19.13 -22.26 22.86
C LEU A 846 -20.37 -21.50 23.32
N SER A 847 -21.31 -22.19 24.01
CA SER A 847 -22.48 -21.59 24.62
C SER A 847 -22.56 -21.91 26.12
N GLY A 848 -22.75 -20.86 26.93
CA GLY A 848 -23.04 -20.92 28.36
C GLY A 848 -24.55 -20.87 28.67
N GLY A 849 -25.39 -20.57 27.66
CA GLY A 849 -26.84 -20.40 27.75
C GLY A 849 -27.37 -19.28 26.85
N ASP A 850 -28.63 -18.88 27.00
CA ASP A 850 -29.31 -17.88 26.14
C ASP A 850 -28.60 -16.52 26.04
N HIS A 851 -27.87 -16.12 27.07
CA HIS A 851 -27.24 -14.81 27.18
C HIS A 851 -25.71 -14.87 27.29
N ASP A 852 -25.15 -16.07 27.18
CA ASP A 852 -23.74 -16.33 27.36
C ASP A 852 -23.24 -17.17 26.17
N ASN A 853 -22.54 -16.57 25.26
CA ASN A 853 -21.98 -17.27 24.10
C ASN A 853 -20.66 -16.64 23.61
N ALA A 854 -19.83 -17.47 22.99
CA ALA A 854 -18.70 -17.08 22.21
C ALA A 854 -18.72 -17.94 20.94
N MET A 855 -19.22 -17.37 19.85
CA MET A 855 -19.48 -18.06 18.61
C MET A 855 -18.81 -17.33 17.48
N VAL A 856 -18.20 -18.07 16.57
CA VAL A 856 -17.70 -17.54 15.29
C VAL A 856 -18.69 -17.97 14.22
N TRP A 857 -19.11 -17.02 13.38
CA TRP A 857 -20.08 -17.26 12.33
C TRP A 857 -19.43 -17.27 10.94
N TYR A 858 -20.03 -18.03 10.03
CA TYR A 858 -19.76 -18.00 8.61
C TYR A 858 -21.04 -17.68 7.84
N ASN A 859 -20.94 -16.65 6.99
CA ASN A 859 -22.02 -16.22 6.10
C ASN A 859 -21.69 -16.62 4.65
N ASN A 860 -22.51 -17.45 4.06
CA ASN A 860 -22.26 -17.99 2.72
C ASN A 860 -22.60 -17.00 1.60
N HIS A 861 -23.48 -16.03 1.85
CA HIS A 861 -23.86 -15.03 0.85
C HIS A 861 -22.63 -14.16 0.50
N PHE A 862 -21.93 -13.67 1.50
CA PHE A 862 -20.73 -12.83 1.34
C PHE A 862 -19.43 -13.65 1.28
N GLY A 863 -19.44 -14.91 1.69
CA GLY A 863 -18.22 -15.71 1.85
C GLY A 863 -17.32 -15.20 2.98
N THR A 864 -17.92 -14.66 4.05
CA THR A 864 -17.21 -13.99 5.15
C THR A 864 -17.48 -14.65 6.48
N SER A 865 -16.61 -14.46 7.47
CA SER A 865 -16.82 -14.90 8.84
C SER A 865 -16.51 -13.76 9.83
N GLY A 866 -17.06 -13.87 11.04
CA GLY A 866 -16.84 -12.94 12.13
C GLY A 866 -17.19 -13.63 13.45
N ALA A 867 -17.24 -12.88 14.55
CA ALA A 867 -17.57 -13.43 15.84
C ALA A 867 -18.67 -12.65 16.56
N ASP A 868 -19.39 -13.34 17.43
CA ASP A 868 -20.31 -12.78 18.40
C ASP A 868 -19.91 -13.32 19.79
N VAL A 869 -19.64 -12.40 20.71
CA VAL A 869 -19.26 -12.74 22.10
C VAL A 869 -20.17 -11.96 23.02
N GLN A 870 -20.90 -12.68 23.87
CA GLN A 870 -21.88 -12.11 24.84
C GLN A 870 -21.69 -12.71 26.22
N THR A 871 -21.87 -11.88 27.25
CA THR A 871 -21.97 -12.32 28.64
C THR A 871 -23.10 -11.58 29.31
N SER A 872 -24.02 -12.33 29.96
CA SER A 872 -25.25 -11.75 30.61
C SER A 872 -26.02 -10.84 29.64
N GLY A 873 -26.01 -11.16 28.36
CA GLY A 873 -26.70 -10.40 27.30
C GLY A 873 -25.99 -9.13 26.84
N ALA A 874 -24.82 -8.80 27.38
CA ALA A 874 -23.99 -7.69 26.91
C ALA A 874 -23.05 -8.18 25.81
N SER A 875 -23.02 -7.48 24.67
CA SER A 875 -22.04 -7.74 23.55
C SER A 875 -20.68 -7.19 23.86
N HIS A 876 -19.64 -7.88 23.40
CA HIS A 876 -18.22 -7.58 23.63
C HIS A 876 -17.46 -7.41 22.32
N PRO A 877 -17.55 -6.24 21.66
CA PRO A 877 -16.83 -5.99 20.39
C PRO A 877 -15.31 -6.19 20.49
N GLU A 878 -14.72 -5.89 21.66
CA GLU A 878 -13.29 -6.05 21.94
C GLU A 878 -12.82 -7.52 21.90
N ALA A 879 -13.77 -8.46 22.04
CA ALA A 879 -13.50 -9.89 22.05
C ALA A 879 -13.82 -10.59 20.72
N THR A 880 -14.26 -9.84 19.69
CA THR A 880 -14.69 -10.45 18.42
C THR A 880 -13.53 -10.63 17.43
N GLY A 881 -12.46 -9.85 17.53
CA GLY A 881 -11.39 -9.83 16.52
C GLY A 881 -11.84 -9.16 15.21
N GLY A 882 -10.90 -8.74 14.39
CA GLY A 882 -11.21 -8.14 13.09
C GLY A 882 -11.88 -9.12 12.10
N CYS A 883 -12.12 -8.69 10.89
CA CYS A 883 -12.68 -9.55 9.81
C CYS A 883 -11.55 -10.03 8.87
N CYS A 884 -11.64 -10.90 8.02
CA CYS A 884 -11.80 -12.32 7.81
C CYS A 884 -11.34 -12.68 6.37
N ALA A 885 -10.77 -13.85 6.22
CA ALA A 885 -10.50 -14.40 4.89
C ALA A 885 -11.81 -14.71 4.14
N ALA A 886 -11.90 -14.36 2.86
CA ALA A 886 -13.06 -14.63 2.02
C ALA A 886 -12.87 -15.96 1.27
N VAL A 887 -13.59 -16.99 1.71
CA VAL A 887 -13.70 -18.26 0.99
C VAL A 887 -15.16 -18.65 0.95
N LYS A 888 -15.68 -18.94 -0.23
CA LYS A 888 -17.07 -19.45 -0.33
C LYS A 888 -17.10 -20.95 -0.11
N TRP A 889 -18.04 -21.40 0.73
CA TRP A 889 -18.33 -22.79 0.93
C TRP A 889 -18.81 -23.47 -0.37
N THR A 890 -18.35 -24.70 -0.58
CA THR A 890 -18.82 -25.61 -1.62
C THR A 890 -19.24 -26.94 -1.00
N PRO A 891 -20.18 -27.70 -1.62
CA PRO A 891 -20.59 -28.99 -1.09
C PRO A 891 -19.43 -29.95 -0.88
N GLY A 892 -19.27 -30.43 0.34
CA GLY A 892 -18.15 -31.29 0.77
C GLY A 892 -17.17 -30.62 1.71
N ASP A 893 -17.17 -29.27 1.78
CA ASP A 893 -16.35 -28.54 2.71
C ASP A 893 -16.83 -28.72 4.17
N ARG A 894 -15.89 -28.67 5.10
CA ARG A 894 -16.17 -28.73 6.55
C ARG A 894 -15.70 -27.45 7.23
N PHE A 895 -16.38 -27.11 8.29
CA PHE A 895 -15.97 -26.03 9.17
C PHE A 895 -15.46 -26.58 10.51
N ALA A 896 -14.49 -25.90 11.10
CA ALA A 896 -14.05 -26.20 12.45
C ALA A 896 -13.85 -24.92 13.27
N VAL A 897 -14.09 -25.02 14.57
CA VAL A 897 -13.67 -24.03 15.56
C VAL A 897 -12.78 -24.70 16.59
N LEU A 898 -11.64 -24.10 16.84
CA LEU A 898 -10.73 -24.48 17.90
C LEU A 898 -10.83 -23.46 19.04
N SER A 899 -11.19 -23.92 20.24
CA SER A 899 -11.19 -23.14 21.47
C SER A 899 -9.90 -23.40 22.24
N ARG A 900 -8.90 -22.54 22.03
CA ARG A 900 -7.58 -22.69 22.65
C ARG A 900 -6.88 -21.32 22.76
N TRP A 901 -5.90 -21.21 23.62
CA TRP A 901 -5.07 -20.00 23.82
C TRP A 901 -5.85 -18.73 24.15
N GLY A 902 -7.03 -18.88 24.74
CA GLY A 902 -7.92 -17.74 25.02
C GLY A 902 -8.64 -17.19 23.80
N LYS A 903 -8.65 -17.93 22.70
CA LYS A 903 -9.25 -17.56 21.43
C LYS A 903 -10.18 -18.63 20.90
N LEU A 904 -11.09 -18.22 20.01
CA LEU A 904 -11.75 -19.12 19.06
C LEU A 904 -11.16 -18.86 17.67
N THR A 905 -10.64 -19.89 17.04
CA THR A 905 -10.19 -19.82 15.66
C THR A 905 -11.08 -20.66 14.76
N THR A 906 -11.56 -20.09 13.66
CA THR A 906 -12.45 -20.75 12.71
C THR A 906 -11.71 -21.12 11.45
N TRP A 907 -11.98 -22.32 10.97
CA TRP A 907 -11.30 -22.92 9.83
C TRP A 907 -12.33 -23.47 8.85
N ILE A 908 -12.02 -23.42 7.55
CA ILE A 908 -12.72 -24.15 6.50
C ILE A 908 -11.78 -25.17 5.88
N GLU A 909 -12.25 -26.39 5.65
CA GLU A 909 -11.57 -27.37 4.84
C GLU A 909 -12.13 -27.35 3.43
N HIS A 910 -11.28 -27.09 2.49
CA HIS A 910 -11.58 -27.13 1.08
C HIS A 910 -10.54 -28.01 0.38
N ASP A 911 -10.98 -28.98 -0.42
CA ASP A 911 -10.10 -29.95 -1.14
C ASP A 911 -9.05 -30.64 -0.24
N GLY A 912 -9.41 -30.92 1.00
CA GLY A 912 -8.53 -31.61 1.97
C GLY A 912 -7.53 -30.70 2.69
N SER A 913 -7.61 -29.40 2.53
CA SER A 913 -6.75 -28.41 3.19
C SER A 913 -7.56 -27.47 4.07
N TRP A 914 -7.11 -27.26 5.32
CA TRP A 914 -7.74 -26.34 6.25
C TRP A 914 -7.20 -24.91 6.08
N THR A 915 -8.06 -23.95 5.95
CA THR A 915 -7.73 -22.51 5.85
C THR A 915 -8.34 -21.76 7.02
N LEU A 916 -7.56 -20.90 7.68
CA LEU A 916 -8.03 -20.03 8.76
C LEU A 916 -8.96 -18.96 8.18
N LEU A 917 -10.16 -18.84 8.75
CA LEU A 917 -11.15 -17.83 8.37
C LEU A 917 -11.18 -16.66 9.35
N HIS A 918 -11.15 -16.95 10.67
CA HIS A 918 -11.34 -15.92 11.69
C HIS A 918 -10.69 -16.28 13.02
N THR A 919 -10.27 -15.26 13.77
CA THR A 919 -9.74 -15.40 15.13
C THR A 919 -10.42 -14.40 16.06
N ALA A 920 -11.11 -14.90 17.09
CA ALA A 920 -11.76 -14.09 18.11
C ALA A 920 -11.04 -14.21 19.46
N PRO A 921 -10.48 -13.13 20.03
CA PRO A 921 -9.76 -13.14 21.31
C PRO A 921 -10.73 -13.14 22.50
N VAL A 922 -11.51 -14.20 22.66
CA VAL A 922 -12.67 -14.28 23.58
C VAL A 922 -12.31 -14.02 25.05
N THR A 923 -11.09 -14.29 25.47
CA THR A 923 -10.65 -14.00 26.86
C THR A 923 -10.43 -12.51 27.13
N ALA A 924 -10.51 -11.65 26.13
CA ALA A 924 -10.62 -10.21 26.36
C ALA A 924 -11.89 -9.84 27.18
N ALA A 925 -12.96 -10.63 27.04
CA ALA A 925 -14.24 -10.38 27.73
C ALA A 925 -14.67 -11.53 28.66
N VAL A 926 -14.34 -12.79 28.32
CA VAL A 926 -14.81 -13.98 29.07
C VAL A 926 -13.63 -14.58 29.82
N PRO A 927 -13.68 -14.66 31.19
CA PRO A 927 -12.60 -15.29 31.94
C PRO A 927 -12.38 -16.75 31.52
N PRO A 928 -11.14 -17.24 31.48
CA PRO A 928 -10.82 -18.59 31.02
C PRO A 928 -11.57 -19.71 31.77
N ALA A 929 -11.75 -19.55 33.09
CA ALA A 929 -12.49 -20.52 33.89
C ALA A 929 -13.98 -20.56 33.52
N THR A 930 -14.57 -19.43 33.17
CA THR A 930 -15.99 -19.33 32.73
C THR A 930 -16.10 -19.97 31.34
N LEU A 931 -15.23 -19.62 30.41
CA LEU A 931 -15.20 -20.16 29.05
C LEU A 931 -15.05 -21.69 29.05
N ALA A 932 -14.23 -22.24 29.95
CA ALA A 932 -14.02 -23.69 30.10
C ALA A 932 -15.26 -24.44 30.61
N SER A 933 -16.25 -23.74 31.19
CA SER A 933 -17.51 -24.32 31.63
C SER A 933 -18.58 -24.34 30.54
N TRP A 934 -18.36 -23.65 29.42
CA TRP A 934 -19.32 -23.57 28.33
C TRP A 934 -19.27 -24.81 27.43
N SER A 935 -20.41 -25.14 26.84
CA SER A 935 -20.54 -26.31 25.97
C SER A 935 -20.24 -25.99 24.53
N PRO A 936 -19.50 -26.86 23.80
CA PRO A 936 -19.37 -26.80 22.35
C PRO A 936 -20.74 -26.76 21.66
N ALA A 937 -20.90 -25.89 20.69
CA ALA A 937 -22.18 -25.63 20.09
C ALA A 937 -22.10 -25.33 18.57
N VAL A 938 -23.23 -25.62 17.90
CA VAL A 938 -23.52 -25.20 16.53
C VAL A 938 -24.75 -24.29 16.53
N GLY A 939 -24.66 -23.15 15.90
CA GLY A 939 -25.76 -22.17 15.76
C GLY A 939 -26.24 -22.10 14.32
N LEU A 940 -27.52 -21.99 14.13
CA LEU A 940 -28.20 -21.94 12.85
C LEU A 940 -29.06 -20.69 12.80
N ARG A 941 -28.60 -19.66 12.06
CA ARG A 941 -29.32 -18.40 11.87
C ARG A 941 -29.81 -18.28 10.45
N LEU A 942 -31.07 -17.93 10.29
CA LEU A 942 -31.72 -17.77 9.01
C LEU A 942 -32.54 -16.48 8.98
N ASP A 943 -32.53 -15.74 7.89
CA ASP A 943 -33.53 -14.72 7.58
C ASP A 943 -34.74 -15.33 6.89
N SER A 944 -34.49 -16.30 5.99
CA SER A 944 -35.53 -17.15 5.39
C SER A 944 -34.86 -18.33 4.66
N GLY A 945 -35.57 -19.46 4.48
CA GLY A 945 -35.05 -20.60 3.76
C GLY A 945 -34.56 -21.74 4.64
N THR A 946 -33.48 -22.41 4.26
CA THR A 946 -32.97 -23.60 4.93
C THR A 946 -31.45 -23.64 5.03
N LEU A 947 -30.96 -24.13 6.16
CA LEU A 947 -29.58 -24.51 6.42
C LEU A 947 -29.59 -25.96 6.93
N SER A 948 -28.74 -26.80 6.37
CA SER A 948 -28.67 -28.21 6.78
C SER A 948 -27.26 -28.62 7.14
N VAL A 949 -27.14 -29.49 8.15
CA VAL A 949 -25.89 -30.05 8.66
C VAL A 949 -26.00 -31.59 8.66
N ASP A 950 -24.98 -32.26 8.11
CA ASP A 950 -24.96 -33.73 8.09
C ASP A 950 -24.08 -34.33 9.20
N ARG A 951 -23.24 -33.53 9.82
CA ARG A 951 -22.40 -33.98 10.94
C ARG A 951 -22.01 -32.86 11.89
N PHE A 952 -22.05 -33.18 13.17
CA PHE A 952 -21.52 -32.34 14.24
C PHE A 952 -20.64 -33.18 15.17
N THR A 953 -19.34 -32.86 15.21
CA THR A 953 -18.35 -33.61 15.98
C THR A 953 -17.64 -32.69 16.96
N VAL A 954 -17.48 -33.15 18.20
CA VAL A 954 -16.67 -32.45 19.23
C VAL A 954 -15.47 -33.29 19.53
N LEU A 955 -14.29 -32.69 19.46
CA LEU A 955 -12.99 -33.31 19.67
C LEU A 955 -12.33 -32.76 20.94
N ALA A 956 -11.56 -33.61 21.59
CA ALA A 956 -10.66 -33.24 22.68
C ALA A 956 -9.24 -33.78 22.43
N GLN A 957 -8.26 -33.19 23.12
CA GLN A 957 -6.87 -33.57 23.06
C GLN A 957 -6.62 -34.98 23.66
#